data_675de2adc2bed46560928d5998bda216
#
_entry.id   675de2adc2bed46560928d5998bda216
#
_cell.length_a   1.000
_cell.length_b   1.000
_cell.length_c   1.000
_cell.angle_alpha   90.00
_cell.angle_beta   90.00
_cell.angle_gamma   90.00
#
_symmetry.space_group_name_H-M   'P 1'
#
loop_
_entity.id
_entity.type
_entity.pdbx_description
1 polymer ?
#
loop_
_entity_poly.entity_id
_entity_poly.type
_entity_poly.pdbx_seq_one_letter_code
_entity_poly.pdbx_strand_id
1 'polypeptide(L)'
;MRVYIPFAAIAVAIVSARALAAGADSQANILPTIEVTTSKLREPVDQTPAMITVISGDELRARNAVDLRTALSLVAGVDIAPGGDAGPAGSVPGMWGLREFDAFLLVVDGIPAGGAFNPALTTLDLTNVERIEVLRGAAPVMYGATSFVGVIQVIHYAAGETPSTASFSAGTRSTGMASISTNLGGLGSFKQSISANASTQEFSQDRSGVDRGHLLYRAAGDSDIGKLHFDIDATVLRQDPYSPHPREGDVLTPRFPLDANVNPTDARADTNRFQFNAGLDHALSFGDWVTTFSIDHSDSHNTRGFLRGDFADDGETHNADGFRQKVELTDVYFDTYFAMHPDANVTWTAGFYWLYGDGKQNSDNFEYGVLPNGSNAPNSHDLEIDESTQLKDRRNFLGLYTQVDWKPAERWNIVAGLRFNHTDEHTSGAEIDQHADPGTPPDTSSDARTKSKPSGVVGASYMLWSEGGDHLTAFADYRNTYKPAAIDFGPEAEGDILKPESADSWEAGLKGHLGDGRFDFELSYFHMNFDNLVIAENIDGLPGLANTGSETFKGAEIEGDYRLTQDFRIRATYAYHDARFSDYERLRPDGSLQQLSGKRLELSPQNLGALGLLYTPTAGFNASIVWNYVGSRYLNKGNTAVAGSYTTVDAGVGYRFDRWEVRLDCYNLSNRRDPVAESELGDAQFYRLSGSTVLATARIAF
;
A
#
# COMPACT_ATOMS: atom_id res chain seq x y z
N MET A 1 -6.88 -31.22 -3.70
CA MET A 1 -5.67 -32.06 -3.46
C MET A 1 -4.57 -31.08 -3.07
N ARG A 2 -4.35 -30.85 -1.75
CA ARG A 2 -3.35 -29.91 -1.26
C ARG A 2 -1.97 -30.36 -1.71
N VAL A 3 -1.32 -29.58 -2.56
CA VAL A 3 0.09 -29.78 -2.90
C VAL A 3 0.89 -29.14 -1.76
N TYR A 4 1.30 -29.93 -0.79
CA TYR A 4 2.31 -29.51 0.17
C TYR A 4 3.62 -29.32 -0.57
N ILE A 5 4.08 -28.08 -0.73
CA ILE A 5 5.45 -27.79 -1.12
C ILE A 5 6.33 -28.23 0.05
N PRO A 6 7.20 -29.22 -0.09
CA PRO A 6 8.02 -29.68 1.03
C PRO A 6 9.08 -28.62 1.35
N PHE A 7 8.90 -27.90 2.44
CA PHE A 7 9.81 -26.89 3.00
C PHE A 7 11.27 -27.36 3.22
N ALA A 8 11.53 -28.65 3.11
CA ALA A 8 12.84 -29.23 3.42
C ALA A 8 13.89 -29.13 2.30
N ALA A 9 13.54 -28.73 1.09
CA ALA A 9 14.46 -28.82 -0.06
C ALA A 9 15.29 -27.54 -0.34
N ILE A 10 14.93 -26.39 0.24
CA ILE A 10 15.64 -25.12 -0.03
C ILE A 10 16.79 -24.85 0.96
N ALA A 11 16.79 -25.48 2.13
CA ALA A 11 17.78 -25.21 3.20
C ALA A 11 19.15 -25.91 3.02
N VAL A 12 19.37 -26.79 2.06
CA VAL A 12 20.56 -27.66 2.01
C VAL A 12 21.57 -27.30 0.91
N ALA A 13 21.26 -26.41 -0.01
CA ALA A 13 22.10 -26.18 -1.20
C ALA A 13 23.16 -25.04 -1.11
N ILE A 14 23.24 -24.26 0.00
CA ILE A 14 24.14 -23.09 0.07
C ILE A 14 25.02 -23.08 1.33
N VAL A 15 25.80 -24.11 1.55
CA VAL A 15 26.85 -24.11 2.61
C VAL A 15 28.25 -24.27 2.01
N SER A 16 28.58 -23.61 0.93
CA SER A 16 29.98 -23.61 0.41
C SER A 16 30.37 -22.27 -0.20
N ALA A 17 30.20 -21.16 0.52
CA ALA A 17 30.88 -19.90 0.15
C ALA A 17 31.83 -19.49 1.28
N ARG A 18 33.11 -19.44 0.99
CA ARG A 18 34.22 -19.10 1.91
C ARG A 18 34.12 -17.64 2.34
N ALA A 19 34.14 -17.44 3.67
CA ALA A 19 34.25 -16.13 4.31
C ALA A 19 35.60 -15.47 3.99
N LEU A 20 35.55 -14.22 3.47
CA LEU A 20 36.66 -13.27 3.52
C LEU A 20 36.23 -12.15 4.48
N ALA A 21 36.90 -12.06 5.62
CA ALA A 21 36.67 -11.01 6.61
C ALA A 21 37.29 -9.70 6.10
N ALA A 22 36.51 -8.63 6.01
CA ALA A 22 36.98 -7.26 5.96
C ALA A 22 36.64 -6.58 7.30
N GLY A 23 37.66 -6.02 7.95
CA GLY A 23 37.53 -5.32 9.22
C GLY A 23 36.81 -3.98 9.07
N ALA A 24 35.93 -3.68 9.98
CA ALA A 24 35.22 -2.42 10.08
C ALA A 24 36.06 -1.38 10.81
N ASP A 25 36.45 -0.33 10.12
CA ASP A 25 36.97 0.91 10.72
C ASP A 25 35.79 1.74 11.28
N SER A 26 35.87 2.03 12.56
CA SER A 26 34.94 2.92 13.25
C SER A 26 35.30 4.38 12.98
N GLN A 27 34.70 4.99 11.97
CA GLN A 27 34.64 6.45 11.85
C GLN A 27 33.38 7.00 12.53
N ALA A 28 33.53 8.09 13.27
CA ALA A 28 32.43 8.81 13.90
C ALA A 28 31.41 9.23 12.82
N ASN A 29 30.24 8.62 12.85
CA ASN A 29 29.17 8.89 11.90
C ASN A 29 28.56 10.28 12.14
N ILE A 30 28.97 11.25 11.35
CA ILE A 30 28.07 12.32 10.92
C ILE A 30 27.05 11.58 10.04
N LEU A 31 25.80 11.46 10.50
CA LEU A 31 24.77 10.80 9.71
C LEU A 31 24.64 11.54 8.39
N PRO A 32 24.67 10.84 7.24
CA PRO A 32 24.41 11.48 5.96
C PRO A 32 23.01 12.12 6.01
N THR A 33 22.90 13.32 5.46
CA THR A 33 21.59 13.94 5.18
C THR A 33 20.71 12.88 4.49
N ILE A 34 19.53 12.62 5.04
CA ILE A 34 18.61 11.64 4.45
C ILE A 34 18.12 12.26 3.13
N GLU A 35 18.51 11.67 2.02
CA GLU A 35 18.02 12.01 0.70
C GLU A 35 16.82 11.15 0.37
N VAL A 36 15.75 11.77 -0.14
CA VAL A 36 14.52 11.11 -0.59
C VAL A 36 14.44 11.13 -2.11
N THR A 37 13.78 10.13 -2.66
CA THR A 37 13.59 9.94 -4.10
C THR A 37 12.12 9.90 -4.50
N THR A 38 11.22 10.28 -3.59
CA THR A 38 9.78 10.40 -3.86
C THR A 38 9.45 11.44 -4.95
N SER A 39 10.37 12.37 -5.21
CA SER A 39 10.34 13.30 -6.35
C SER A 39 11.08 12.79 -7.59
N LYS A 40 11.58 11.54 -7.61
CA LYS A 40 12.52 10.95 -8.58
C LYS A 40 13.90 11.61 -8.60
N LEU A 41 14.11 12.72 -7.91
CA LEU A 41 15.39 13.37 -7.68
C LEU A 41 15.85 13.06 -6.26
N ARG A 42 17.17 13.01 -6.05
CA ARG A 42 17.72 12.90 -4.70
C ARG A 42 17.75 14.28 -4.05
N GLU A 43 16.90 14.47 -3.06
CA GLU A 43 16.77 15.74 -2.35
C GLU A 43 16.88 15.52 -0.84
N PRO A 44 17.50 16.46 -0.09
CA PRO A 44 17.46 16.45 1.35
C PRO A 44 16.01 16.62 1.84
N VAL A 45 15.57 15.76 2.78
CA VAL A 45 14.21 15.79 3.34
C VAL A 45 13.85 17.17 3.93
N ASP A 46 14.80 17.82 4.60
CA ASP A 46 14.63 19.11 5.25
C ASP A 46 14.44 20.30 4.28
N GLN A 47 14.81 20.13 3.00
CA GLN A 47 14.66 21.15 1.96
C GLN A 47 13.41 20.92 1.10
N THR A 48 12.86 19.72 1.09
CA THR A 48 11.67 19.40 0.29
C THR A 48 10.43 20.08 0.89
N PRO A 49 9.65 20.86 0.10
CA PRO A 49 8.45 21.54 0.59
C PRO A 49 7.25 20.56 0.68
N ALA A 50 7.38 19.52 1.49
CA ALA A 50 6.35 18.50 1.73
C ALA A 50 6.68 17.73 2.99
N MET A 51 5.69 17.17 3.66
CA MET A 51 5.92 16.27 4.78
C MET A 51 6.34 14.89 4.28
N ILE A 52 7.54 14.41 4.66
CA ILE A 52 8.11 13.14 4.21
C ILE A 52 8.70 12.39 5.39
N THR A 53 8.20 11.18 5.63
CA THR A 53 8.75 10.26 6.63
C THR A 53 9.62 9.22 5.95
N VAL A 54 10.81 8.98 6.51
CA VAL A 54 11.71 7.90 6.09
C VAL A 54 11.83 6.85 7.19
N ILE A 55 11.64 5.58 6.81
CA ILE A 55 11.77 4.42 7.69
C ILE A 55 12.91 3.56 7.13
N SER A 56 14.00 3.46 7.87
CA SER A 56 15.15 2.66 7.44
C SER A 56 14.90 1.16 7.57
N GLY A 57 15.60 0.36 6.76
CA GLY A 57 15.59 -1.10 6.89
C GLY A 57 16.06 -1.58 8.26
N ASP A 58 16.97 -0.83 8.93
CA ASP A 58 17.36 -1.11 10.31
C ASP A 58 16.21 -0.93 11.30
N GLU A 59 15.40 0.11 11.14
CA GLU A 59 14.19 0.30 11.95
C GLU A 59 13.16 -0.81 11.69
N LEU A 60 12.94 -1.19 10.42
CA LEU A 60 12.05 -2.32 10.07
C LEU A 60 12.51 -3.61 10.76
N ARG A 61 13.82 -3.90 10.72
CA ARG A 61 14.41 -5.07 11.39
C ARG A 61 14.32 -4.98 12.92
N ALA A 62 14.54 -3.81 13.49
CA ALA A 62 14.47 -3.58 14.94
C ALA A 62 13.06 -3.82 15.51
N ARG A 63 12.02 -3.56 14.73
CA ARG A 63 10.62 -3.82 15.07
C ARG A 63 10.11 -5.16 14.56
N ASN A 64 10.95 -5.91 13.82
CA ASN A 64 10.57 -7.12 13.10
C ASN A 64 9.31 -6.90 12.24
N ALA A 65 9.26 -5.76 11.52
CA ALA A 65 8.13 -5.39 10.68
C ALA A 65 7.98 -6.40 9.52
N VAL A 66 6.88 -7.13 9.52
CA VAL A 66 6.61 -8.24 8.58
C VAL A 66 5.66 -7.84 7.46
N ASP A 67 4.94 -6.74 7.62
CA ASP A 67 3.95 -6.23 6.68
C ASP A 67 3.95 -4.68 6.66
N LEU A 68 3.23 -4.11 5.70
CA LEU A 68 3.14 -2.65 5.54
C LEU A 68 2.51 -1.98 6.77
N ARG A 69 1.55 -2.63 7.46
CA ARG A 69 0.94 -2.11 8.69
C ARG A 69 1.98 -1.91 9.79
N THR A 70 2.77 -2.94 10.08
CA THR A 70 3.82 -2.86 11.10
C THR A 70 4.95 -1.91 10.68
N ALA A 71 5.25 -1.84 9.39
CA ALA A 71 6.25 -0.92 8.85
C ALA A 71 5.86 0.54 9.07
N LEU A 72 4.62 0.92 8.72
CA LEU A 72 4.15 2.31 8.75
C LEU A 72 3.48 2.74 10.07
N SER A 73 3.44 1.89 11.08
CA SER A 73 2.74 2.13 12.36
C SER A 73 3.24 3.34 13.17
N LEU A 74 4.40 3.91 12.83
CA LEU A 74 4.98 5.11 13.44
C LEU A 74 5.02 6.30 12.47
N VAL A 75 4.24 6.29 11.39
CA VAL A 75 4.12 7.42 10.45
C VAL A 75 2.93 8.28 10.85
N ALA A 76 3.12 9.59 10.95
CA ALA A 76 2.05 10.50 11.33
C ALA A 76 0.93 10.47 10.29
N GLY A 77 -0.33 10.44 10.76
CA GLY A 77 -1.51 10.51 9.91
C GLY A 77 -1.79 9.30 9.03
N VAL A 78 -0.96 8.25 9.12
CA VAL A 78 -1.16 7.00 8.39
C VAL A 78 -1.86 5.98 9.28
N ASP A 79 -3.04 5.55 8.86
CA ASP A 79 -3.80 4.47 9.51
C ASP A 79 -3.86 3.26 8.56
N ILE A 80 -3.16 2.20 8.92
CA ILE A 80 -3.21 0.93 8.20
C ILE A 80 -3.86 -0.10 9.09
N ALA A 81 -5.09 -0.38 8.76
CA ALA A 81 -5.80 -1.47 9.39
C ALA A 81 -5.59 -2.75 8.57
N PRO A 82 -5.31 -3.90 9.19
CA PRO A 82 -5.39 -5.16 8.47
C PRO A 82 -6.82 -5.31 8.00
N GLY A 83 -7.04 -5.29 6.71
CA GLY A 83 -8.36 -5.22 6.15
C GLY A 83 -8.51 -5.96 4.85
N GLY A 84 -9.75 -6.04 4.44
CA GLY A 84 -10.13 -6.75 3.25
C GLY A 84 -10.06 -8.26 3.42
N ASP A 85 -10.35 -8.93 2.39
CA ASP A 85 -10.29 -10.38 2.23
C ASP A 85 -8.88 -10.93 2.36
N ALA A 86 -7.89 -10.11 2.05
CA ALA A 86 -6.47 -10.45 2.12
C ALA A 86 -5.88 -10.42 3.55
N GLY A 87 -6.72 -10.22 4.57
CA GLY A 87 -6.25 -10.16 5.96
C GLY A 87 -5.17 -9.10 6.18
N PRO A 88 -4.12 -9.39 6.98
CA PRO A 88 -3.08 -8.39 7.26
C PRO A 88 -2.29 -7.92 6.03
N ALA A 89 -2.13 -8.78 5.02
CA ALA A 89 -1.30 -8.48 3.85
C ALA A 89 -1.93 -7.46 2.88
N GLY A 90 -3.27 -7.42 2.81
CA GLY A 90 -4.01 -6.54 1.88
C GLY A 90 -4.47 -5.22 2.49
N SER A 91 -3.82 -4.76 3.55
CA SER A 91 -4.24 -3.54 4.26
C SER A 91 -4.12 -2.28 3.42
N VAL A 92 -5.20 -1.57 3.24
CA VAL A 92 -5.25 -0.29 2.53
C VAL A 92 -4.83 0.85 3.47
N PRO A 93 -3.77 1.61 3.15
CA PRO A 93 -3.37 2.78 3.92
C PRO A 93 -4.39 3.91 3.83
N GLY A 94 -4.83 4.40 4.98
CA GLY A 94 -5.55 5.68 5.07
C GLY A 94 -4.58 6.82 5.32
N MET A 95 -4.66 7.88 4.54
CA MET A 95 -3.87 9.11 4.67
C MET A 95 -4.80 10.31 4.57
N TRP A 96 -4.55 11.37 5.36
CA TRP A 96 -5.39 12.57 5.40
C TRP A 96 -6.88 12.31 5.70
N GLY A 97 -7.18 11.12 6.26
CA GLY A 97 -8.54 10.70 6.55
C GLY A 97 -9.26 10.02 5.39
N LEU A 98 -8.63 9.84 4.24
CA LEU A 98 -9.13 9.08 3.10
C LEU A 98 -8.50 7.68 3.09
N ARG A 99 -9.34 6.66 2.97
CA ARG A 99 -8.94 5.24 2.91
C ARG A 99 -9.62 4.58 1.71
N GLU A 100 -9.10 4.86 0.54
CA GLU A 100 -9.49 4.17 -0.67
C GLU A 100 -8.28 3.48 -1.30
N PHE A 101 -8.51 2.33 -1.91
CA PHE A 101 -7.41 1.50 -2.44
C PHE A 101 -6.60 2.20 -3.54
N ASP A 102 -7.17 3.19 -4.19
CA ASP A 102 -6.56 3.93 -5.29
C ASP A 102 -6.22 5.39 -4.97
N ALA A 103 -6.44 5.85 -3.72
CA ALA A 103 -6.18 7.24 -3.31
C ALA A 103 -4.68 7.55 -3.10
N PHE A 104 -3.87 6.55 -2.81
CA PHE A 104 -2.41 6.65 -2.67
C PHE A 104 -1.70 5.95 -3.83
N LEU A 105 -0.41 6.22 -3.99
CA LEU A 105 0.44 5.51 -4.94
C LEU A 105 1.43 4.62 -4.20
N LEU A 106 1.44 3.34 -4.52
CA LEU A 106 2.52 2.42 -4.13
C LEU A 106 3.58 2.41 -5.22
N VAL A 107 4.81 2.69 -4.85
CA VAL A 107 5.97 2.66 -5.74
C VAL A 107 6.99 1.68 -5.18
N VAL A 108 7.54 0.83 -6.03
CA VAL A 108 8.64 -0.09 -5.67
C VAL A 108 9.81 0.20 -6.61
N ASP A 109 10.94 0.60 -6.04
CA ASP A 109 12.15 0.96 -6.80
C ASP A 109 11.91 1.96 -7.95
N GLY A 110 11.02 2.95 -7.71
CA GLY A 110 10.68 3.99 -8.69
C GLY A 110 9.58 3.63 -9.69
N ILE A 111 9.02 2.42 -9.63
CA ILE A 111 8.00 1.91 -10.54
C ILE A 111 6.66 1.81 -9.81
N PRO A 112 5.54 2.35 -10.36
CA PRO A 112 4.22 2.15 -9.80
C PRO A 112 3.86 0.66 -9.69
N ALA A 113 3.63 0.17 -8.48
CA ALA A 113 3.26 -1.22 -8.23
C ALA A 113 1.74 -1.41 -8.33
N GLY A 114 1.30 -2.19 -9.32
CA GLY A 114 -0.10 -2.37 -9.67
C GLY A 114 -0.49 -1.69 -10.99
N GLY A 115 0.45 -1.00 -11.62
CA GLY A 115 0.33 -0.50 -12.99
C GLY A 115 -0.82 0.49 -13.19
N ALA A 116 -1.62 0.25 -14.21
CA ALA A 116 -2.75 1.08 -14.61
C ALA A 116 -4.04 0.76 -13.82
N PHE A 117 -4.02 -0.26 -12.95
CA PHE A 117 -5.18 -0.72 -12.20
C PHE A 117 -5.01 -0.45 -10.69
N ASN A 118 -5.08 -1.48 -9.86
CA ASN A 118 -5.07 -1.33 -8.40
C ASN A 118 -3.67 -1.56 -7.82
N PRO A 119 -3.28 -0.86 -6.73
CA PRO A 119 -2.00 -1.11 -6.06
C PRO A 119 -1.81 -2.57 -5.66
N ALA A 120 -0.65 -3.14 -5.99
CA ALA A 120 -0.32 -4.54 -5.75
C ALA A 120 0.09 -4.81 -4.27
N LEU A 121 -0.78 -4.45 -3.32
CA LEU A 121 -0.51 -4.54 -1.87
C LEU A 121 -0.27 -5.96 -1.39
N THR A 122 -1.07 -6.93 -1.86
CA THR A 122 -1.01 -8.33 -1.41
C THR A 122 0.29 -9.01 -1.83
N THR A 123 0.89 -8.57 -2.92
CA THR A 123 2.15 -9.11 -3.44
C THR A 123 3.38 -8.33 -3.00
N LEU A 124 3.20 -7.21 -2.27
CA LEU A 124 4.32 -6.43 -1.75
C LEU A 124 5.13 -7.25 -0.73
N ASP A 125 6.44 -7.27 -0.91
CA ASP A 125 7.39 -7.90 0.00
C ASP A 125 8.32 -6.87 0.66
N LEU A 126 8.61 -7.05 1.95
CA LEU A 126 9.50 -6.20 2.72
C LEU A 126 10.87 -6.85 2.99
N THR A 127 11.17 -7.97 2.37
CA THR A 127 12.51 -8.59 2.45
C THR A 127 13.49 -7.78 1.63
N ASN A 128 14.70 -7.53 2.17
CA ASN A 128 15.76 -6.77 1.50
C ASN A 128 15.43 -5.27 1.27
N VAL A 129 14.50 -4.70 2.03
CA VAL A 129 14.20 -3.27 1.96
C VAL A 129 15.30 -2.46 2.63
N GLU A 130 15.84 -1.48 1.90
CA GLU A 130 16.79 -0.49 2.41
C GLU A 130 16.06 0.60 3.21
N ARG A 131 14.94 1.10 2.68
CA ARG A 131 14.09 2.09 3.31
C ARG A 131 12.70 2.15 2.69
N ILE A 132 11.77 2.73 3.43
CA ILE A 132 10.45 3.15 2.92
C ILE A 132 10.36 4.66 3.08
N GLU A 133 9.97 5.36 2.02
CA GLU A 133 9.69 6.79 2.01
C GLU A 133 8.19 7.01 1.90
N VAL A 134 7.62 7.83 2.77
CA VAL A 134 6.19 8.16 2.76
C VAL A 134 6.02 9.66 2.57
N LEU A 135 5.68 10.07 1.36
CA LEU A 135 5.28 11.43 1.02
C LEU A 135 3.80 11.59 1.32
N ARG A 136 3.40 12.60 2.08
CA ARG A 136 2.01 13.00 2.26
C ARG A 136 1.59 14.02 1.22
N GLY A 137 0.32 13.91 0.80
CA GLY A 137 -0.21 14.71 -0.30
C GLY A 137 0.14 14.20 -1.70
N ALA A 138 -0.47 14.77 -2.70
CA ALA A 138 -0.33 14.37 -4.09
C ALA A 138 1.09 14.57 -4.64
N ALA A 139 1.51 13.72 -5.57
CA ALA A 139 2.74 13.89 -6.37
C ALA A 139 2.40 14.03 -7.87
N PRO A 140 1.74 15.13 -8.29
CA PRO A 140 1.06 15.20 -9.58
C PRO A 140 2.01 15.32 -10.78
N VAL A 141 3.25 15.70 -10.58
CA VAL A 141 4.21 15.93 -11.66
C VAL A 141 5.02 14.69 -11.95
N MET A 142 5.74 14.16 -10.98
CA MET A 142 6.68 13.07 -11.19
C MET A 142 6.00 11.72 -11.40
N TYR A 143 4.90 11.46 -10.69
CA TYR A 143 4.16 10.19 -10.80
C TYR A 143 2.82 10.31 -11.53
N GLY A 144 2.40 11.52 -11.86
CA GLY A 144 1.21 11.77 -12.69
C GLY A 144 -0.10 11.46 -12.01
N ALA A 145 -0.99 10.84 -12.76
CA ALA A 145 -2.41 10.70 -12.45
C ALA A 145 -2.74 9.52 -11.50
N THR A 146 -1.88 9.21 -10.52
CA THR A 146 -2.07 8.01 -9.68
C THR A 146 -1.91 8.26 -8.19
N SER A 147 -1.91 9.52 -7.71
CA SER A 147 -1.76 9.84 -6.29
C SER A 147 -2.55 11.09 -5.92
N PHE A 148 -3.35 11.00 -4.86
CA PHE A 148 -4.07 12.13 -4.26
C PHE A 148 -3.57 12.47 -2.86
N VAL A 149 -3.44 11.46 -2.00
CA VAL A 149 -3.16 11.67 -0.58
C VAL A 149 -1.75 11.29 -0.17
N GLY A 150 -1.00 10.59 -1.00
CA GLY A 150 0.38 10.26 -0.70
C GLY A 150 1.02 9.26 -1.65
N VAL A 151 2.35 9.15 -1.52
CA VAL A 151 3.17 8.14 -2.17
C VAL A 151 3.87 7.32 -1.09
N ILE A 152 3.75 6.01 -1.16
CA ILE A 152 4.53 5.07 -0.37
C ILE A 152 5.55 4.44 -1.31
N GLN A 153 6.82 4.78 -1.13
CA GLN A 153 7.90 4.24 -1.95
C GLN A 153 8.73 3.25 -1.14
N VAL A 154 8.75 2.00 -1.58
CA VAL A 154 9.59 0.94 -1.04
C VAL A 154 10.85 0.84 -1.89
N ILE A 155 12.00 0.93 -1.26
CA ILE A 155 13.31 0.93 -1.93
C ILE A 155 14.12 -0.24 -1.39
N HIS A 156 14.52 -1.13 -2.28
CA HIS A 156 15.39 -2.26 -1.96
C HIS A 156 16.87 -1.87 -2.06
N TYR A 157 17.72 -2.61 -1.35
CA TYR A 157 19.18 -2.46 -1.52
C TYR A 157 19.59 -2.63 -2.98
N ALA A 158 20.52 -1.81 -3.43
CA ALA A 158 21.06 -1.90 -4.79
C ALA A 158 21.73 -3.26 -5.04
N ALA A 159 21.77 -3.68 -6.29
CA ALA A 159 22.42 -4.93 -6.69
C ALA A 159 23.88 -4.98 -6.22
N GLY A 160 24.23 -6.03 -5.48
CA GLY A 160 25.55 -6.20 -4.88
C GLY A 160 25.79 -5.45 -3.56
N GLU A 161 24.77 -4.77 -3.02
CA GLU A 161 24.83 -4.05 -1.73
C GLU A 161 23.91 -4.66 -0.67
N THR A 162 23.21 -5.73 -1.01
CA THR A 162 22.29 -6.46 -0.15
C THR A 162 23.02 -7.03 1.07
N PRO A 163 22.58 -6.77 2.31
CA PRO A 163 23.08 -7.46 3.49
C PRO A 163 22.84 -8.96 3.37
N SER A 164 23.90 -9.77 3.51
CA SER A 164 23.76 -11.23 3.48
C SER A 164 23.16 -11.71 4.78
N THR A 165 21.90 -12.11 4.76
CA THR A 165 21.13 -12.55 5.93
C THR A 165 20.22 -13.73 5.60
N ALA A 166 20.01 -14.59 6.57
CA ALA A 166 18.93 -15.57 6.53
C ALA A 166 18.12 -15.50 7.83
N SER A 167 16.83 -15.70 7.75
CA SER A 167 15.95 -15.72 8.92
C SER A 167 14.95 -16.88 8.86
N PHE A 168 14.58 -17.35 10.04
CA PHE A 168 13.50 -18.30 10.24
C PHE A 168 12.63 -17.82 11.40
N SER A 169 11.31 -17.84 11.20
CA SER A 169 10.36 -17.45 12.23
C SER A 169 9.28 -18.53 12.37
N ALA A 170 8.81 -18.72 13.59
CA ALA A 170 7.67 -19.55 13.90
C ALA A 170 6.80 -18.88 14.97
N GLY A 171 5.49 -19.07 14.89
CA GLY A 171 4.58 -18.33 15.78
C GLY A 171 3.23 -19.00 15.97
N THR A 172 2.36 -18.26 16.65
CA THR A 172 0.96 -18.64 16.84
C THR A 172 0.21 -18.69 15.50
N ARG A 173 -0.92 -19.41 15.44
CA ARG A 173 -1.75 -19.59 14.25
C ARG A 173 -0.96 -20.19 13.09
N SER A 174 -0.24 -21.26 13.36
CA SER A 174 0.57 -21.99 12.36
C SER A 174 1.49 -21.07 11.54
N THR A 175 1.89 -19.90 12.11
CA THR A 175 2.77 -18.97 11.40
C THR A 175 4.16 -19.55 11.26
N GLY A 176 4.66 -19.60 10.03
CA GLY A 176 6.03 -19.96 9.68
C GLY A 176 6.56 -19.04 8.59
N MET A 177 7.80 -18.54 8.74
CA MET A 177 8.45 -17.71 7.73
C MET A 177 9.90 -18.11 7.59
N ALA A 178 10.41 -18.10 6.36
CA ALA A 178 11.82 -18.26 6.07
C ALA A 178 12.25 -17.28 4.98
N SER A 179 13.38 -16.58 5.17
CA SER A 179 13.90 -15.67 4.16
C SER A 179 15.43 -15.79 4.05
N ILE A 180 15.93 -15.44 2.88
CA ILE A 180 17.34 -15.28 2.60
C ILE A 180 17.53 -14.09 1.67
N SER A 181 18.56 -13.29 1.92
CA SER A 181 19.02 -12.23 1.04
C SER A 181 20.55 -12.28 0.99
N THR A 182 21.13 -12.17 -0.20
CA THR A 182 22.59 -12.22 -0.34
C THR A 182 23.05 -11.64 -1.66
N ASN A 183 24.30 -11.20 -1.69
CA ASN A 183 24.99 -10.86 -2.93
C ASN A 183 25.52 -12.13 -3.60
N LEU A 184 25.35 -12.20 -4.91
CA LEU A 184 25.94 -13.23 -5.75
C LEU A 184 27.29 -12.75 -6.29
N GLY A 185 28.10 -13.68 -6.80
CA GLY A 185 29.36 -13.33 -7.48
C GLY A 185 29.11 -12.42 -8.69
N GLY A 186 30.08 -11.54 -9.01
CA GLY A 186 29.97 -10.65 -10.18
C GLY A 186 30.00 -11.42 -11.51
N LEU A 187 29.20 -10.95 -12.48
CA LEU A 187 29.20 -11.43 -13.85
C LEU A 187 29.73 -10.30 -14.76
N GLY A 188 31.04 -10.30 -15.05
CA GLY A 188 31.69 -9.18 -15.72
C GLY A 188 31.64 -7.91 -14.87
N SER A 189 31.10 -6.81 -15.41
CA SER A 189 30.87 -5.55 -14.68
C SER A 189 29.62 -5.57 -13.80
N PHE A 190 28.75 -6.60 -13.91
CA PHE A 190 27.49 -6.65 -13.19
C PHE A 190 27.68 -7.21 -11.77
N LYS A 191 27.24 -6.44 -10.79
CA LYS A 191 26.98 -6.89 -9.43
C LYS A 191 25.59 -7.52 -9.39
N GLN A 192 25.40 -8.51 -8.54
CA GLN A 192 24.14 -9.25 -8.49
C GLN A 192 23.72 -9.50 -7.04
N SER A 193 22.43 -9.53 -6.78
CA SER A 193 21.85 -9.98 -5.52
C SER A 193 20.59 -10.78 -5.74
N ILE A 194 20.24 -11.58 -4.74
CA ILE A 194 19.01 -12.37 -4.70
C ILE A 194 18.41 -12.28 -3.31
N SER A 195 17.07 -12.18 -3.27
CA SER A 195 16.28 -12.29 -2.05
C SER A 195 15.14 -13.24 -2.31
N ALA A 196 14.88 -14.13 -1.37
CA ALA A 196 13.75 -15.04 -1.44
C ALA A 196 13.11 -15.20 -0.07
N ASN A 197 11.80 -15.33 -0.02
CA ASN A 197 11.09 -15.71 1.17
C ASN A 197 9.95 -16.68 0.87
N ALA A 198 9.56 -17.41 1.91
CA ALA A 198 8.35 -18.21 1.94
C ALA A 198 7.70 -18.06 3.32
N SER A 199 6.39 -17.92 3.34
CA SER A 199 5.64 -17.79 4.59
C SER A 199 4.30 -18.51 4.52
N THR A 200 3.84 -18.95 5.69
CA THR A 200 2.50 -19.50 5.94
C THR A 200 1.95 -18.88 7.19
N GLN A 201 0.65 -18.58 7.22
CA GLN A 201 -0.04 -18.06 8.39
C GLN A 201 -1.52 -18.40 8.32
N GLU A 202 -2.08 -18.98 9.37
CA GLU A 202 -3.51 -19.05 9.59
C GLU A 202 -4.00 -17.73 10.21
N PHE A 203 -5.19 -17.30 9.83
CA PHE A 203 -5.81 -16.08 10.38
C PHE A 203 -6.70 -16.43 11.58
N SER A 204 -7.45 -15.42 12.06
CA SER A 204 -8.26 -15.56 13.25
C SER A 204 -9.67 -16.08 13.01
N GLN A 205 -10.11 -16.12 11.77
CA GLN A 205 -11.37 -16.75 11.37
C GLN A 205 -11.12 -18.18 10.93
N ASP A 206 -12.14 -19.01 11.05
CA ASP A 206 -12.12 -20.38 10.55
C ASP A 206 -11.87 -20.41 9.05
N ARG A 207 -11.16 -21.42 8.57
CA ARG A 207 -10.87 -21.60 7.14
C ARG A 207 -10.28 -20.36 6.47
N SER A 208 -9.39 -19.64 7.15
CA SER A 208 -8.72 -18.46 6.61
C SER A 208 -7.22 -18.49 6.87
N GLY A 209 -6.43 -18.03 5.91
CA GLY A 209 -4.98 -18.04 6.01
C GLY A 209 -4.30 -17.68 4.70
N VAL A 210 -2.98 -17.65 4.71
CA VAL A 210 -2.16 -17.30 3.55
C VAL A 210 -0.89 -18.11 3.48
N ASP A 211 -0.57 -18.62 2.30
CA ASP A 211 0.72 -19.17 1.91
C ASP A 211 1.33 -18.26 0.84
N ARG A 212 2.58 -17.85 1.01
CA ARG A 212 3.24 -16.93 0.11
C ARG A 212 4.66 -17.38 -0.20
N GLY A 213 5.07 -17.22 -1.47
CA GLY A 213 6.45 -17.29 -1.91
C GLY A 213 6.82 -16.06 -2.72
N HIS A 214 8.01 -15.49 -2.49
CA HIS A 214 8.52 -14.33 -3.20
C HIS A 214 9.99 -14.52 -3.58
N LEU A 215 10.37 -14.03 -4.76
CA LEU A 215 11.73 -14.03 -5.28
C LEU A 215 12.02 -12.67 -5.94
N LEU A 216 13.08 -12.01 -5.49
CA LEU A 216 13.63 -10.82 -6.13
C LEU A 216 15.08 -11.08 -6.55
N TYR A 217 15.38 -11.01 -7.84
CA TYR A 217 16.74 -11.02 -8.39
C TYR A 217 17.05 -9.64 -8.96
N ARG A 218 18.25 -9.12 -8.65
CA ARG A 218 18.71 -7.81 -9.11
C ARG A 218 20.11 -7.90 -9.69
N ALA A 219 20.34 -7.19 -10.80
CA ALA A 219 21.64 -7.07 -11.42
C ALA A 219 21.87 -5.62 -11.88
N ALA A 220 23.03 -5.05 -11.59
CA ALA A 220 23.41 -3.73 -12.07
C ALA A 220 24.90 -3.67 -12.40
N GLY A 221 25.25 -2.94 -13.46
CA GLY A 221 26.62 -2.84 -13.90
C GLY A 221 26.85 -1.69 -14.88
N ASP A 222 28.14 -1.28 -14.98
CA ASP A 222 28.52 -0.24 -15.90
C ASP A 222 28.72 -0.81 -17.32
N SER A 223 28.31 -0.03 -18.30
CA SER A 223 28.43 -0.29 -19.73
C SER A 223 28.90 0.96 -20.48
N ASP A 224 29.23 0.83 -21.77
CA ASP A 224 29.64 1.96 -22.62
C ASP A 224 28.56 3.04 -22.77
N ILE A 225 27.27 2.67 -22.54
CA ILE A 225 26.12 3.59 -22.65
C ILE A 225 25.61 4.09 -21.30
N GLY A 226 26.25 3.74 -20.18
CA GLY A 226 25.86 4.13 -18.83
C GLY A 226 25.69 2.94 -17.90
N LYS A 227 25.11 3.16 -16.72
CA LYS A 227 24.80 2.12 -15.74
C LYS A 227 23.48 1.44 -16.11
N LEU A 228 23.53 0.16 -16.34
CA LEU A 228 22.37 -0.68 -16.60
C LEU A 228 21.93 -1.38 -15.32
N HIS A 229 20.62 -1.53 -15.14
CA HIS A 229 20.03 -2.36 -14.08
C HIS A 229 18.88 -3.21 -14.60
N PHE A 230 18.72 -4.39 -14.02
CA PHE A 230 17.69 -5.36 -14.34
C PHE A 230 17.19 -6.02 -13.07
N ASP A 231 15.85 -6.10 -12.93
CA ASP A 231 15.23 -6.78 -11.80
C ASP A 231 14.20 -7.80 -12.30
N ILE A 232 14.10 -8.91 -11.59
CA ILE A 232 13.04 -9.91 -11.75
C ILE A 232 12.40 -10.06 -10.38
N ASP A 233 11.10 -9.79 -10.31
CA ASP A 233 10.26 -9.95 -9.13
C ASP A 233 9.16 -10.98 -9.42
N ALA A 234 9.01 -11.97 -8.57
CA ALA A 234 8.00 -13.02 -8.75
C ALA A 234 7.35 -13.36 -7.40
N THR A 235 6.03 -13.33 -7.37
CA THR A 235 5.23 -13.67 -6.18
C THR A 235 4.20 -14.74 -6.53
N VAL A 236 4.07 -15.71 -5.64
CA VAL A 236 2.98 -16.69 -5.61
C VAL A 236 2.26 -16.56 -4.28
N LEU A 237 0.98 -16.25 -4.33
CA LEU A 237 0.09 -16.12 -3.17
C LEU A 237 -1.03 -17.16 -3.29
N ARG A 238 -1.31 -17.85 -2.19
CA ARG A 238 -2.46 -18.74 -2.02
C ARG A 238 -3.15 -18.35 -0.73
N GLN A 239 -4.40 -17.93 -0.82
CA GLN A 239 -5.08 -17.37 0.32
C GLN A 239 -6.50 -17.91 0.44
N ASP A 240 -6.82 -18.37 1.66
CA ASP A 240 -8.19 -18.61 2.10
C ASP A 240 -8.70 -17.31 2.76
N PRO A 241 -9.66 -16.57 2.15
CA PRO A 241 -10.01 -15.22 2.52
C PRO A 241 -10.81 -15.10 3.81
N TYR A 242 -10.78 -13.92 4.43
CA TYR A 242 -11.71 -13.54 5.49
C TYR A 242 -13.14 -13.38 4.96
N SER A 243 -14.10 -13.59 5.86
CA SER A 243 -15.49 -13.20 5.67
C SER A 243 -15.75 -11.89 6.43
N PRO A 244 -16.37 -10.88 5.81
CA PRO A 244 -16.70 -9.64 6.49
C PRO A 244 -17.86 -9.83 7.46
N HIS A 245 -17.90 -9.01 8.51
CA HIS A 245 -18.90 -9.04 9.58
C HIS A 245 -20.03 -8.06 9.28
N PRO A 246 -21.28 -8.51 9.10
CA PRO A 246 -22.38 -7.64 8.70
C PRO A 246 -22.81 -6.68 9.80
N ARG A 247 -23.39 -5.56 9.39
CA ARG A 247 -24.03 -4.56 10.24
C ARG A 247 -25.54 -4.72 10.20
N GLU A 248 -26.20 -4.69 11.38
CA GLU A 248 -27.64 -4.59 11.54
C GLU A 248 -27.97 -3.22 12.14
N GLY A 249 -28.60 -2.33 11.37
CA GLY A 249 -28.85 -0.97 11.80
C GLY A 249 -27.54 -0.23 12.13
N ASP A 250 -27.38 0.23 13.37
CA ASP A 250 -26.24 1.05 13.79
C ASP A 250 -25.11 0.27 14.47
N VAL A 251 -25.18 -1.07 14.53
CA VAL A 251 -24.19 -1.93 15.19
C VAL A 251 -23.79 -3.12 14.32
N LEU A 252 -22.59 -3.65 14.55
CA LEU A 252 -22.25 -4.95 13.99
C LEU A 252 -23.08 -6.03 14.66
N THR A 253 -23.62 -6.96 13.87
CA THR A 253 -24.55 -7.94 14.38
C THR A 253 -23.93 -8.84 15.45
N PRO A 254 -24.57 -9.01 16.64
CA PRO A 254 -24.06 -9.93 17.66
C PRO A 254 -24.29 -11.40 17.32
N ARG A 255 -25.10 -11.70 16.29
CA ARG A 255 -25.40 -13.09 15.86
C ARG A 255 -24.22 -13.72 15.11
N PHE A 256 -23.26 -12.92 14.67
CA PHE A 256 -22.12 -13.36 13.90
C PHE A 256 -20.90 -13.56 14.83
N PRO A 257 -20.42 -14.79 15.05
CA PRO A 257 -19.23 -15.05 15.86
C PRO A 257 -17.96 -14.40 15.27
N LEU A 258 -17.00 -14.06 16.13
CA LEU A 258 -15.76 -13.38 15.70
C LEU A 258 -14.85 -14.23 14.82
N ASP A 259 -14.98 -15.53 14.92
CA ASP A 259 -14.22 -16.55 14.16
C ASP A 259 -14.99 -17.13 12.98
N ALA A 260 -16.28 -16.75 12.81
CA ALA A 260 -17.10 -17.23 11.72
C ALA A 260 -16.55 -16.83 10.35
N ASN A 261 -16.63 -17.76 9.41
CA ASN A 261 -16.33 -17.54 8.00
C ASN A 261 -17.49 -18.11 7.16
N VAL A 262 -18.26 -17.22 6.53
CA VAL A 262 -19.43 -17.59 5.72
C VAL A 262 -19.10 -17.81 4.25
N ASN A 263 -17.87 -17.57 3.83
CA ASN A 263 -17.45 -17.88 2.47
C ASN A 263 -17.69 -19.36 2.13
N PRO A 264 -17.89 -19.73 0.87
CA PRO A 264 -17.88 -21.10 0.41
C PRO A 264 -16.66 -21.88 0.92
N THR A 265 -16.77 -23.21 1.06
CA THR A 265 -15.70 -24.04 1.62
C THR A 265 -14.45 -24.11 0.76
N ASP A 266 -14.54 -23.77 -0.51
CA ASP A 266 -13.49 -23.65 -1.51
C ASP A 266 -13.09 -22.21 -1.82
N ALA A 267 -13.49 -21.27 -0.95
CA ALA A 267 -13.13 -19.84 -1.09
C ALA A 267 -11.62 -19.65 -1.17
N ARG A 268 -11.21 -18.74 -2.04
CA ARG A 268 -9.81 -18.41 -2.27
C ARG A 268 -9.64 -16.99 -2.81
N ALA A 269 -8.45 -16.42 -2.61
CA ALA A 269 -7.97 -15.20 -3.22
C ALA A 269 -6.50 -15.41 -3.61
N ASP A 270 -6.29 -16.16 -4.68
CA ASP A 270 -4.98 -16.58 -5.15
C ASP A 270 -4.43 -15.58 -6.17
N THR A 271 -3.14 -15.28 -6.11
CA THR A 271 -2.48 -14.42 -7.10
C THR A 271 -1.10 -14.96 -7.45
N ASN A 272 -0.79 -15.00 -8.74
CA ASN A 272 0.57 -15.13 -9.25
C ASN A 272 0.94 -13.80 -9.93
N ARG A 273 2.12 -13.26 -9.62
CA ARG A 273 2.63 -12.03 -10.23
C ARG A 273 4.05 -12.23 -10.69
N PHE A 274 4.37 -11.73 -11.86
CA PHE A 274 5.70 -11.66 -12.41
C PHE A 274 5.98 -10.28 -12.97
N GLN A 275 7.09 -9.67 -12.55
CA GLN A 275 7.52 -8.37 -13.03
C GLN A 275 8.97 -8.44 -13.50
N PHE A 276 9.25 -7.83 -14.65
CA PHE A 276 10.58 -7.59 -15.16
C PHE A 276 10.81 -6.10 -15.32
N ASN A 277 11.94 -5.61 -14.76
CA ASN A 277 12.34 -4.21 -14.86
C ASN A 277 13.68 -4.10 -15.54
N ALA A 278 13.87 -3.04 -16.31
CA ALA A 278 15.14 -2.66 -16.90
C ALA A 278 15.32 -1.15 -16.83
N GLY A 279 16.54 -0.70 -16.60
CA GLY A 279 16.83 0.73 -16.56
C GLY A 279 18.23 1.08 -17.01
N LEU A 280 18.37 2.36 -17.39
CA LEU A 280 19.61 2.99 -17.82
C LEU A 280 19.75 4.34 -17.13
N ASP A 281 20.88 4.54 -16.45
CA ASP A 281 21.34 5.83 -15.94
C ASP A 281 22.56 6.26 -16.74
N HIS A 282 22.47 7.34 -17.49
CA HIS A 282 23.55 7.85 -18.32
C HIS A 282 23.90 9.29 -17.93
N ALA A 283 25.11 9.47 -17.42
CA ALA A 283 25.63 10.79 -17.08
C ALA A 283 25.99 11.56 -18.34
N LEU A 284 25.45 12.75 -18.50
CA LEU A 284 25.74 13.71 -19.58
C LEU A 284 26.55 14.90 -19.03
N SER A 285 27.16 15.66 -19.89
CA SER A 285 27.92 16.86 -19.48
C SER A 285 27.05 17.97 -18.82
N PHE A 286 25.74 17.92 -19.01
CA PHE A 286 24.79 18.92 -18.50
C PHE A 286 23.81 18.34 -17.46
N GLY A 287 23.94 17.08 -17.10
CA GLY A 287 23.03 16.39 -16.16
C GLY A 287 22.95 14.91 -16.44
N ASP A 288 21.87 14.28 -15.96
CA ASP A 288 21.66 12.85 -16.06
C ASP A 288 20.46 12.54 -16.97
N TRP A 289 20.57 11.49 -17.77
CA TRP A 289 19.48 10.89 -18.50
C TRP A 289 19.13 9.54 -17.85
N VAL A 290 17.89 9.43 -17.39
CA VAL A 290 17.39 8.23 -16.73
C VAL A 290 16.25 7.65 -17.53
N THR A 291 16.26 6.34 -17.71
CA THR A 291 15.18 5.60 -18.40
C THR A 291 14.85 4.35 -17.62
N THR A 292 13.55 4.11 -17.42
CA THR A 292 13.02 2.93 -16.74
C THR A 292 11.96 2.27 -17.61
N PHE A 293 12.02 0.96 -17.72
CA PHE A 293 11.02 0.12 -18.37
C PHE A 293 10.58 -0.98 -17.41
N SER A 294 9.30 -1.28 -17.38
CA SER A 294 8.75 -2.44 -16.64
C SER A 294 7.65 -3.13 -17.44
N ILE A 295 7.58 -4.42 -17.31
CA ILE A 295 6.43 -5.23 -17.67
C ILE A 295 6.01 -6.05 -16.46
N ASP A 296 4.73 -5.98 -16.12
CA ASP A 296 4.10 -6.68 -15.01
C ASP A 296 2.94 -7.53 -15.52
N HIS A 297 2.85 -8.76 -15.06
CA HIS A 297 1.74 -9.65 -15.35
C HIS A 297 1.24 -10.32 -14.09
N SER A 298 -0.05 -10.26 -13.84
CA SER A 298 -0.71 -10.96 -12.74
C SER A 298 -1.91 -11.78 -13.21
N ASP A 299 -2.08 -12.94 -12.57
CA ASP A 299 -3.21 -13.86 -12.75
C ASP A 299 -3.79 -14.15 -11.37
N SER A 300 -5.04 -13.74 -11.14
CA SER A 300 -5.73 -13.86 -9.87
C SER A 300 -6.98 -14.72 -10.00
N HIS A 301 -7.23 -15.55 -9.00
CA HIS A 301 -8.43 -16.39 -8.88
C HIS A 301 -9.09 -16.11 -7.53
N ASN A 302 -10.32 -15.60 -7.58
CA ASN A 302 -11.11 -15.28 -6.41
C ASN A 302 -12.37 -16.16 -6.35
N THR A 303 -12.68 -16.69 -5.18
CA THR A 303 -13.98 -17.32 -4.87
C THR A 303 -14.40 -16.78 -3.52
N ARG A 304 -15.48 -16.01 -3.49
CA ARG A 304 -15.92 -15.24 -2.34
C ARG A 304 -17.42 -15.34 -2.15
N GLY A 305 -17.88 -14.98 -0.95
CA GLY A 305 -19.28 -14.83 -0.66
C GLY A 305 -19.55 -13.79 0.43
N PHE A 306 -20.72 -13.16 0.36
CA PHE A 306 -21.16 -12.06 1.23
C PHE A 306 -22.57 -12.31 1.70
N LEU A 307 -22.84 -12.10 2.98
CA LEU A 307 -24.18 -12.15 3.52
C LEU A 307 -25.00 -10.96 3.01
N ARG A 308 -26.27 -11.17 2.69
CA ARG A 308 -27.26 -10.11 2.44
C ARG A 308 -27.60 -9.40 3.75
N GLY A 309 -28.03 -8.13 3.67
CA GLY A 309 -28.33 -7.33 4.85
C GLY A 309 -29.51 -7.82 5.71
N ASP A 310 -30.40 -8.59 5.13
CA ASP A 310 -31.61 -9.15 5.73
C ASP A 310 -31.56 -10.68 5.86
N PHE A 311 -30.37 -11.24 5.98
CA PHE A 311 -30.13 -12.68 6.01
C PHE A 311 -30.94 -13.43 7.08
N ALA A 312 -31.45 -14.60 6.71
CA ALA A 312 -32.09 -15.53 7.63
C ALA A 312 -31.04 -16.34 8.43
N ASP A 313 -31.45 -16.89 9.58
CA ASP A 313 -30.56 -17.66 10.45
C ASP A 313 -30.68 -19.19 10.26
N ASP A 314 -31.57 -19.65 9.37
CA ASP A 314 -31.90 -21.05 9.20
C ASP A 314 -30.90 -21.84 8.34
N GLY A 315 -30.10 -21.13 7.53
CA GLY A 315 -29.12 -21.72 6.60
C GLY A 315 -29.74 -22.47 5.42
N GLU A 316 -31.05 -22.40 5.27
CA GLU A 316 -31.83 -23.03 4.19
C GLU A 316 -32.24 -22.01 3.12
N THR A 317 -32.45 -20.77 3.57
CA THR A 317 -32.79 -19.66 2.68
C THR A 317 -31.52 -19.13 2.01
N HIS A 318 -31.59 -18.75 0.73
CA HIS A 318 -30.49 -18.02 0.05
C HIS A 318 -30.34 -16.65 0.70
N ASN A 319 -29.38 -16.53 1.60
CA ASN A 319 -29.06 -15.34 2.39
C ASN A 319 -27.68 -14.78 2.14
N ALA A 320 -27.00 -15.32 1.12
CA ALA A 320 -25.68 -14.88 0.69
C ALA A 320 -25.55 -14.94 -0.82
N ASP A 321 -24.79 -13.99 -1.36
CA ASP A 321 -24.34 -13.93 -2.74
C ASP A 321 -22.87 -14.27 -2.82
N GLY A 322 -22.44 -14.89 -3.90
CA GLY A 322 -21.04 -15.25 -4.11
C GLY A 322 -20.65 -15.27 -5.58
N PHE A 323 -19.35 -15.33 -5.79
CA PHE A 323 -18.79 -15.37 -7.14
C PHE A 323 -17.51 -16.22 -7.21
N ARG A 324 -17.23 -16.73 -8.41
CA ARG A 324 -15.93 -17.28 -8.81
C ARG A 324 -15.40 -16.45 -9.95
N GLN A 325 -14.25 -15.86 -9.75
CA GLN A 325 -13.70 -14.87 -10.67
C GLN A 325 -12.26 -15.22 -11.04
N LYS A 326 -11.92 -14.98 -12.30
CA LYS A 326 -10.56 -14.96 -12.79
C LYS A 326 -10.25 -13.58 -13.37
N VAL A 327 -9.13 -12.96 -12.92
CA VAL A 327 -8.65 -11.67 -13.41
C VAL A 327 -7.23 -11.82 -13.92
N GLU A 328 -6.99 -11.40 -15.16
CA GLU A 328 -5.66 -11.34 -15.79
C GLU A 328 -5.32 -9.89 -16.09
N LEU A 329 -4.21 -9.37 -15.53
CA LEU A 329 -3.73 -8.02 -15.76
C LEU A 329 -2.34 -8.04 -16.37
N THR A 330 -2.11 -7.16 -17.34
CA THR A 330 -0.78 -6.93 -17.91
C THR A 330 -0.55 -5.45 -18.04
N ASP A 331 0.53 -4.97 -17.43
CA ASP A 331 0.94 -3.57 -17.45
C ASP A 331 2.30 -3.41 -18.10
N VAL A 332 2.45 -2.33 -18.87
CA VAL A 332 3.73 -1.90 -19.42
C VAL A 332 3.98 -0.46 -19.00
N TYR A 333 5.08 -0.24 -18.33
CA TYR A 333 5.52 1.06 -17.85
C TYR A 333 6.80 1.49 -18.55
N PHE A 334 6.83 2.74 -18.99
CA PHE A 334 8.02 3.39 -19.52
C PHE A 334 8.10 4.83 -19.02
N ASP A 335 9.23 5.19 -18.48
CA ASP A 335 9.52 6.56 -18.05
C ASP A 335 10.95 6.94 -18.47
N THR A 336 11.09 8.13 -19.02
CA THR A 336 12.40 8.65 -19.37
C THR A 336 12.45 10.15 -19.11
N TYR A 337 13.54 10.59 -18.48
CA TYR A 337 13.72 12.01 -18.16
C TYR A 337 15.19 12.42 -18.19
N PHE A 338 15.37 13.72 -18.38
CA PHE A 338 16.63 14.41 -18.19
C PHE A 338 16.56 15.23 -16.91
N ALA A 339 17.52 15.05 -16.01
CA ALA A 339 17.76 15.90 -14.85
C ALA A 339 18.97 16.78 -15.17
N MET A 340 18.72 18.01 -15.56
CA MET A 340 19.71 18.98 -16.03
C MET A 340 20.13 19.91 -14.89
N HIS A 341 21.41 20.21 -14.81
CA HIS A 341 21.99 21.12 -13.82
C HIS A 341 22.61 22.34 -14.54
N PRO A 342 21.78 23.33 -14.98
CA PRO A 342 22.30 24.53 -15.68
C PRO A 342 23.29 25.32 -14.83
N ASP A 343 23.11 25.33 -13.53
CA ASP A 343 24.03 25.83 -12.52
C ASP A 343 23.86 25.08 -11.19
N ALA A 344 24.68 25.41 -10.20
CA ALA A 344 24.67 24.73 -8.88
C ALA A 344 23.38 24.94 -8.08
N ASN A 345 22.54 25.90 -8.45
CA ASN A 345 21.32 26.28 -7.73
C ASN A 345 20.04 25.86 -8.44
N VAL A 346 20.12 25.26 -9.62
CA VAL A 346 18.98 24.90 -10.44
C VAL A 346 19.10 23.44 -10.88
N THR A 347 18.11 22.65 -10.54
CA THR A 347 17.87 21.36 -11.18
C THR A 347 16.61 21.46 -12.02
N TRP A 348 16.74 21.20 -13.32
CA TRP A 348 15.59 21.20 -14.24
C TRP A 348 15.37 19.80 -14.76
N THR A 349 14.20 19.22 -14.42
CA THR A 349 13.79 17.90 -14.91
C THR A 349 12.75 18.07 -16.01
N ALA A 350 12.90 17.31 -17.08
CA ALA A 350 11.90 17.19 -18.13
C ALA A 350 11.81 15.75 -18.61
N GLY A 351 10.61 15.20 -18.71
CA GLY A 351 10.44 13.79 -19.00
C GLY A 351 9.13 13.42 -19.69
N PHE A 352 9.11 12.16 -20.11
CA PHE A 352 7.99 11.49 -20.73
C PHE A 352 7.67 10.22 -19.97
N TYR A 353 6.40 9.99 -19.74
CA TYR A 353 5.83 8.86 -19.02
C TYR A 353 4.79 8.17 -19.89
N TRP A 354 4.82 6.84 -19.91
CA TRP A 354 3.80 6.02 -20.54
C TRP A 354 3.48 4.81 -19.68
N LEU A 355 2.21 4.60 -19.43
CA LEU A 355 1.69 3.46 -18.72
C LEU A 355 0.52 2.87 -19.52
N TYR A 356 0.60 1.61 -19.86
CA TYR A 356 -0.42 0.86 -20.58
C TYR A 356 -0.86 -0.32 -19.73
N GLY A 357 -2.17 -0.54 -19.63
CA GLY A 357 -2.77 -1.69 -18.97
C GLY A 357 -3.79 -2.40 -19.85
N ASP A 358 -3.79 -3.72 -19.83
CA ASP A 358 -4.80 -4.61 -20.42
C ASP A 358 -5.29 -5.54 -19.31
N GLY A 359 -6.59 -5.48 -19.01
CA GLY A 359 -7.26 -6.26 -17.97
C GLY A 359 -8.38 -7.11 -18.56
N LYS A 360 -8.51 -8.34 -18.08
CA LYS A 360 -9.59 -9.26 -18.43
C LYS A 360 -10.12 -9.94 -17.20
N GLN A 361 -11.43 -10.05 -17.15
CA GLN A 361 -12.15 -10.74 -16.10
C GLN A 361 -13.16 -11.72 -16.69
N ASN A 362 -13.34 -12.84 -16.00
CA ASN A 362 -14.51 -13.72 -16.14
C ASN A 362 -15.00 -14.01 -14.73
N SER A 363 -16.30 -13.90 -14.48
CA SER A 363 -16.93 -14.23 -13.21
C SER A 363 -18.16 -15.10 -13.44
N ASP A 364 -18.42 -16.03 -12.50
CA ASP A 364 -19.64 -16.79 -12.37
C ASP A 364 -20.25 -16.45 -11.01
N ASN A 365 -21.46 -15.89 -11.00
CA ASN A 365 -22.17 -15.44 -9.80
C ASN A 365 -23.20 -16.50 -9.39
N PHE A 366 -23.38 -16.66 -8.07
CA PHE A 366 -24.27 -17.67 -7.49
C PHE A 366 -24.84 -17.22 -6.15
N GLU A 367 -26.00 -17.77 -5.78
CA GLU A 367 -26.62 -17.58 -4.47
C GLU A 367 -26.47 -18.84 -3.61
N TYR A 368 -26.46 -18.66 -2.26
CA TYR A 368 -26.42 -19.81 -1.35
C TYR A 368 -27.00 -19.48 0.03
N GLY A 369 -27.33 -20.55 0.77
CA GLY A 369 -27.75 -20.46 2.16
C GLY A 369 -26.62 -20.82 3.11
N VAL A 370 -26.40 -19.99 4.17
CA VAL A 370 -25.37 -20.23 5.16
C VAL A 370 -25.80 -19.75 6.55
N LEU A 371 -25.45 -20.53 7.58
CA LEU A 371 -25.63 -20.11 8.97
C LEU A 371 -24.66 -18.98 9.35
N PRO A 372 -25.02 -18.08 10.28
CA PRO A 372 -24.15 -16.98 10.73
C PRO A 372 -22.79 -17.44 11.28
N ASN A 373 -22.67 -18.69 11.73
CA ASN A 373 -21.40 -19.28 12.18
C ASN A 373 -20.59 -19.96 11.05
N GLY A 374 -21.10 -19.97 9.81
CA GLY A 374 -20.42 -20.55 8.66
C GLY A 374 -20.32 -22.09 8.64
N SER A 375 -20.99 -22.80 9.58
CA SER A 375 -20.79 -24.26 9.77
C SER A 375 -21.32 -25.12 8.62
N ASN A 376 -22.30 -24.60 7.85
CA ASN A 376 -22.92 -25.29 6.71
C ASN A 376 -22.58 -24.61 5.37
N ALA A 377 -21.52 -23.82 5.30
CA ALA A 377 -21.13 -23.19 4.05
C ALA A 377 -20.91 -24.24 2.94
N PRO A 378 -21.51 -24.05 1.76
CA PRO A 378 -21.42 -25.01 0.66
C PRO A 378 -20.05 -24.95 -0.04
N ASN A 379 -19.81 -25.88 -0.95
CA ASN A 379 -18.76 -25.72 -1.95
C ASN A 379 -19.32 -24.97 -3.16
N SER A 380 -18.62 -23.97 -3.67
CA SER A 380 -19.12 -23.11 -4.77
C SER A 380 -19.36 -23.89 -6.07
N HIS A 381 -18.64 -24.99 -6.28
CA HIS A 381 -18.82 -25.85 -7.46
C HIS A 381 -20.08 -26.71 -7.42
N ASP A 382 -20.72 -26.83 -6.25
CA ASP A 382 -21.99 -27.55 -6.07
C ASP A 382 -23.21 -26.65 -6.24
N LEU A 383 -23.00 -25.32 -6.45
CA LEU A 383 -24.05 -24.32 -6.61
C LEU A 383 -24.40 -24.08 -8.07
N GLU A 384 -25.64 -23.74 -8.32
CA GLU A 384 -26.11 -23.28 -9.60
C GLU A 384 -25.53 -21.87 -9.90
N ILE A 385 -25.19 -21.62 -11.13
CA ILE A 385 -24.72 -20.30 -11.57
C ILE A 385 -25.92 -19.53 -12.08
N ASP A 386 -26.15 -18.37 -11.48
CA ASP A 386 -27.24 -17.48 -11.85
C ASP A 386 -26.86 -16.63 -13.06
N GLU A 387 -25.60 -16.17 -13.07
CA GLU A 387 -25.07 -15.24 -14.07
C GLU A 387 -23.60 -15.47 -14.34
N SER A 388 -23.18 -15.26 -15.58
CA SER A 388 -21.75 -15.22 -15.95
C SER A 388 -21.41 -13.88 -16.58
N THR A 389 -20.36 -13.22 -16.10
CA THR A 389 -19.91 -11.93 -16.61
C THR A 389 -18.53 -12.01 -17.22
N GLN A 390 -18.27 -11.17 -18.22
CA GLN A 390 -16.98 -10.97 -18.85
C GLN A 390 -16.71 -9.48 -18.97
N LEU A 391 -15.51 -9.05 -18.54
CA LEU A 391 -15.07 -7.66 -18.65
C LEU A 391 -13.69 -7.59 -19.32
N LYS A 392 -13.50 -6.59 -20.17
CA LYS A 392 -12.20 -6.27 -20.78
C LYS A 392 -11.97 -4.78 -20.70
N ASP A 393 -10.84 -4.41 -20.12
CA ASP A 393 -10.43 -3.03 -19.96
C ASP A 393 -9.07 -2.78 -20.56
N ARG A 394 -8.95 -1.64 -21.24
CA ARG A 394 -7.68 -1.09 -21.69
C ARG A 394 -7.51 0.31 -21.16
N ARG A 395 -6.35 0.60 -20.63
CA ARG A 395 -5.97 1.90 -20.16
C ARG A 395 -4.65 2.34 -20.76
N ASN A 396 -4.59 3.57 -21.24
CA ASN A 396 -3.38 4.13 -21.83
C ASN A 396 -3.16 5.53 -21.27
N PHE A 397 -2.09 5.72 -20.50
CA PHE A 397 -1.76 6.97 -19.83
C PHE A 397 -0.46 7.52 -20.36
N LEU A 398 -0.49 8.71 -20.92
CA LEU A 398 0.66 9.44 -21.41
C LEU A 398 0.86 10.71 -20.56
N GLY A 399 2.09 11.02 -20.22
CA GLY A 399 2.44 12.23 -19.49
C GLY A 399 3.70 12.91 -20.03
N LEU A 400 3.60 14.19 -20.32
CA LEU A 400 4.77 15.05 -20.50
C LEU A 400 4.89 15.90 -19.27
N TYR A 401 6.07 15.91 -18.63
CA TYR A 401 6.26 16.64 -17.40
C TYR A 401 7.56 17.42 -17.37
N THR A 402 7.55 18.49 -16.59
CA THR A 402 8.73 19.28 -16.29
C THR A 402 8.66 19.85 -14.88
N GLN A 403 9.77 19.89 -14.20
CA GLN A 403 9.89 20.48 -12.86
C GLN A 403 11.21 21.23 -12.75
N VAL A 404 11.18 22.33 -12.04
CA VAL A 404 12.36 23.13 -11.68
C VAL A 404 12.46 23.16 -10.15
N ASP A 405 13.61 22.77 -9.66
CA ASP A 405 14.02 22.92 -8.26
C ASP A 405 15.10 24.00 -8.24
N TRP A 406 14.77 25.15 -7.59
CA TRP A 406 15.57 26.35 -7.64
C TRP A 406 15.90 26.86 -6.24
N LYS A 407 17.20 27.08 -6.00
CA LYS A 407 17.76 27.64 -4.77
C LYS A 407 18.25 29.08 -5.03
N PRO A 408 17.34 30.09 -5.08
CA PRO A 408 17.70 31.49 -5.40
C PRO A 408 18.64 32.11 -4.38
N ALA A 409 18.68 31.59 -3.17
CA ALA A 409 19.57 31.96 -2.09
C ALA A 409 19.75 30.79 -1.13
N GLU A 410 20.80 30.81 -0.28
CA GLU A 410 21.17 29.72 0.65
C GLU A 410 20.02 29.20 1.53
N ARG A 411 19.03 30.05 1.82
CA ARG A 411 17.90 29.74 2.72
C ARG A 411 16.62 29.34 1.99
N TRP A 412 16.58 29.44 0.67
CA TRP A 412 15.38 29.18 -0.11
C TRP A 412 15.53 27.93 -0.97
N ASN A 413 14.49 27.12 -0.99
CA ASN A 413 14.27 26.13 -2.04
C ASN A 413 12.86 26.30 -2.61
N ILE A 414 12.73 26.42 -3.92
CA ILE A 414 11.48 26.63 -4.66
C ILE A 414 11.32 25.51 -5.65
N VAL A 415 10.19 24.85 -5.62
CA VAL A 415 9.79 23.79 -6.56
C VAL A 415 8.62 24.30 -7.39
N ALA A 416 8.71 24.18 -8.70
CA ALA A 416 7.60 24.43 -9.62
C ALA A 416 7.57 23.38 -10.71
N GLY A 417 6.46 22.68 -10.84
CA GLY A 417 6.31 21.61 -11.80
C GLY A 417 4.96 21.60 -12.50
N LEU A 418 4.95 21.15 -13.73
CA LEU A 418 3.77 21.02 -14.58
C LEU A 418 3.81 19.68 -15.30
N ARG A 419 2.68 19.02 -15.40
CA ARG A 419 2.48 17.82 -16.19
C ARG A 419 1.24 17.96 -17.06
N PHE A 420 1.34 17.51 -18.28
CA PHE A 420 0.20 17.33 -19.17
C PHE A 420 -0.11 15.85 -19.26
N ASN A 421 -1.29 15.45 -18.78
CA ASN A 421 -1.78 14.09 -18.80
C ASN A 421 -2.73 13.88 -19.97
N HIS A 422 -2.58 12.75 -20.65
CA HIS A 422 -3.51 12.27 -21.67
C HIS A 422 -3.87 10.83 -21.35
N THR A 423 -5.15 10.53 -21.20
CA THR A 423 -5.66 9.21 -20.87
C THR A 423 -6.66 8.76 -21.94
N ASP A 424 -6.56 7.50 -22.32
CA ASP A 424 -7.46 6.83 -23.23
C ASP A 424 -7.86 5.50 -22.61
N GLU A 425 -9.15 5.32 -22.35
CA GLU A 425 -9.71 4.18 -21.63
C GLU A 425 -10.82 3.57 -22.46
N HIS A 426 -10.88 2.26 -22.48
CA HIS A 426 -11.90 1.50 -23.17
C HIS A 426 -12.31 0.28 -22.36
N THR A 427 -13.60 0.17 -22.04
CA THR A 427 -14.20 -0.98 -21.39
C THR A 427 -15.19 -1.67 -22.30
N SER A 428 -15.34 -2.97 -22.16
CA SER A 428 -16.41 -3.75 -22.80
C SER A 428 -16.81 -4.92 -21.90
N GLY A 429 -18.09 -5.02 -21.60
CA GLY A 429 -18.70 -6.05 -20.77
C GLY A 429 -19.65 -6.94 -21.55
N ALA A 430 -19.86 -8.15 -21.06
CA ALA A 430 -20.92 -9.05 -21.47
C ALA A 430 -21.45 -9.81 -20.25
N GLU A 431 -22.76 -9.87 -20.13
CA GLU A 431 -23.49 -10.54 -19.07
C GLU A 431 -24.40 -11.61 -19.67
N ILE A 432 -24.41 -12.78 -19.07
CA ILE A 432 -25.19 -13.94 -19.50
C ILE A 432 -26.02 -14.40 -18.31
N ASP A 433 -27.32 -14.09 -18.34
CA ASP A 433 -28.30 -14.67 -17.41
C ASP A 433 -28.47 -16.17 -17.74
N GLN A 434 -28.12 -17.04 -16.79
CA GLN A 434 -28.18 -18.49 -16.96
C GLN A 434 -29.61 -19.04 -16.89
N HIS A 435 -30.58 -18.23 -16.42
CA HIS A 435 -31.99 -18.55 -16.33
C HIS A 435 -32.80 -18.02 -17.51
N ALA A 436 -32.17 -17.27 -18.43
CA ALA A 436 -32.81 -16.75 -19.63
C ALA A 436 -33.28 -17.84 -20.57
N ASP A 437 -34.26 -17.53 -21.42
CA ASP A 437 -34.75 -18.46 -22.46
C ASP A 437 -33.61 -18.92 -23.39
N PRO A 438 -33.57 -20.20 -23.80
CA PRO A 438 -32.54 -20.70 -24.72
C PRO A 438 -32.41 -19.87 -26.00
N GLY A 439 -31.25 -19.28 -26.21
CA GLY A 439 -30.96 -18.43 -27.36
C GLY A 439 -31.11 -16.94 -27.12
N THR A 440 -31.38 -16.49 -25.89
CA THR A 440 -31.25 -15.09 -25.46
C THR A 440 -29.78 -14.67 -25.63
N PRO A 441 -29.50 -13.60 -26.40
CA PRO A 441 -28.13 -13.13 -26.55
C PRO A 441 -27.62 -12.52 -25.20
N PRO A 442 -26.32 -12.56 -24.94
CA PRO A 442 -25.75 -11.84 -23.82
C PRO A 442 -26.13 -10.36 -23.86
N ASP A 443 -26.35 -9.76 -22.67
CA ASP A 443 -26.37 -8.30 -22.58
C ASP A 443 -24.93 -7.79 -22.72
N THR A 444 -24.72 -6.77 -23.54
CA THR A 444 -23.37 -6.29 -23.85
C THR A 444 -23.31 -4.78 -23.70
N SER A 445 -22.29 -4.33 -23.02
CA SER A 445 -21.98 -2.92 -22.80
C SER A 445 -20.60 -2.57 -23.34
N SER A 446 -20.39 -1.31 -23.70
CA SER A 446 -19.06 -0.79 -23.96
C SER A 446 -19.04 0.72 -23.80
N ASP A 447 -17.96 1.23 -23.20
CA ASP A 447 -17.70 2.66 -23.06
C ASP A 447 -16.26 2.98 -23.44
N ALA A 448 -16.02 4.22 -23.87
CA ALA A 448 -14.69 4.70 -24.19
C ALA A 448 -14.56 6.17 -23.76
N ARG A 449 -13.46 6.48 -23.10
CA ARG A 449 -13.22 7.83 -22.61
C ARG A 449 -11.80 8.29 -22.91
N THR A 450 -11.69 9.41 -23.61
CA THR A 450 -10.42 10.10 -23.81
C THR A 450 -10.44 11.42 -23.05
N LYS A 451 -9.40 11.70 -22.27
CA LYS A 451 -9.29 12.92 -21.49
C LYS A 451 -7.88 13.45 -21.49
N SER A 452 -7.77 14.78 -21.50
CA SER A 452 -6.49 15.48 -21.32
C SER A 452 -6.64 16.54 -20.24
N LYS A 453 -5.75 16.53 -19.26
CA LYS A 453 -5.75 17.53 -18.17
C LYS A 453 -4.32 17.88 -17.74
N PRO A 454 -4.05 19.17 -17.45
CA PRO A 454 -2.83 19.56 -16.75
C PRO A 454 -2.94 19.20 -15.26
N SER A 455 -1.82 18.92 -14.64
CA SER A 455 -1.62 18.86 -13.21
C SER A 455 -0.30 19.52 -12.84
N GLY A 456 -0.14 19.96 -11.58
CA GLY A 456 1.06 20.69 -11.23
C GLY A 456 1.28 20.83 -9.73
N VAL A 457 2.47 21.33 -9.41
CA VAL A 457 2.91 21.67 -8.05
C VAL A 457 3.65 23.00 -8.07
N VAL A 458 3.43 23.79 -7.05
CA VAL A 458 4.26 24.93 -6.68
C VAL A 458 4.49 24.86 -5.17
N GLY A 459 5.76 24.90 -4.75
CA GLY A 459 6.11 24.84 -3.33
C GLY A 459 7.37 25.65 -3.05
N ALA A 460 7.54 26.03 -1.79
CA ALA A 460 8.74 26.68 -1.32
C ALA A 460 9.06 26.25 0.11
N SER A 461 10.35 26.10 0.39
CA SER A 461 10.86 26.01 1.76
C SER A 461 11.81 27.15 2.06
N TYR A 462 11.79 27.61 3.30
CA TYR A 462 12.63 28.71 3.79
C TYR A 462 13.25 28.35 5.14
N MET A 463 14.56 28.35 5.21
CA MET A 463 15.31 28.14 6.43
C MET A 463 15.21 29.38 7.32
N LEU A 464 14.35 29.32 8.33
CA LEU A 464 14.10 30.40 9.30
C LEU A 464 15.32 30.67 10.15
N TRP A 465 15.99 29.60 10.57
CA TRP A 465 17.14 29.66 11.47
C TRP A 465 18.08 28.47 11.23
N SER A 466 19.38 28.71 11.37
CA SER A 466 20.42 27.68 11.33
C SER A 466 21.60 28.10 12.19
N GLU A 467 22.08 27.22 13.07
CA GLU A 467 23.24 27.42 13.92
C GLU A 467 23.88 26.08 14.32
N GLY A 468 25.17 25.88 14.03
CA GLY A 468 25.94 24.74 14.51
C GLY A 468 25.49 23.37 14.00
N GLY A 469 24.72 23.29 12.94
CA GLY A 469 24.10 22.05 12.42
C GLY A 469 22.60 21.97 12.73
N ASP A 470 22.13 22.64 13.76
CA ASP A 470 20.70 22.77 14.05
C ASP A 470 20.04 23.73 13.07
N HIS A 471 18.80 23.42 12.66
CA HIS A 471 18.05 24.29 11.76
C HIS A 471 16.53 24.12 11.93
N LEU A 472 15.81 25.18 11.51
CA LEU A 472 14.36 25.22 11.43
C LEU A 472 13.96 25.75 10.08
N THR A 473 13.17 24.97 9.34
CA THR A 473 12.68 25.28 7.99
C THR A 473 11.15 25.34 7.99
N ALA A 474 10.61 26.42 7.42
CA ALA A 474 9.20 26.51 7.09
C ALA A 474 8.98 26.12 5.62
N PHE A 475 7.84 25.49 5.33
CA PHE A 475 7.47 25.17 3.96
C PHE A 475 6.00 25.42 3.69
N ALA A 476 5.66 25.62 2.41
CA ALA A 476 4.29 25.60 1.93
C ALA A 476 4.26 25.15 0.47
N ASP A 477 3.19 24.46 0.09
CA ASP A 477 2.96 24.03 -1.29
C ASP A 477 1.48 24.08 -1.66
N TYR A 478 1.24 24.12 -2.98
CA TYR A 478 -0.05 23.90 -3.62
C TYR A 478 0.10 22.86 -4.71
N ARG A 479 -0.84 21.92 -4.78
CA ARG A 479 -0.87 20.82 -5.73
C ARG A 479 -2.26 20.68 -6.35
N ASN A 480 -2.28 20.48 -7.66
CA ASN A 480 -3.47 20.12 -8.41
C ASN A 480 -3.24 18.76 -9.07
N THR A 481 -4.15 17.84 -8.87
CA THR A 481 -4.01 16.48 -9.41
C THR A 481 -5.30 16.01 -10.07
N TYR A 482 -5.13 15.06 -10.97
CA TYR A 482 -6.19 14.42 -11.73
C TYR A 482 -5.85 12.94 -11.92
N LYS A 483 -6.85 12.10 -11.85
CA LYS A 483 -6.72 10.67 -12.06
C LYS A 483 -7.97 10.15 -12.76
N PRO A 484 -7.85 9.26 -13.76
CA PRO A 484 -8.96 8.44 -14.21
C PRO A 484 -9.50 7.61 -13.04
N ALA A 485 -10.80 7.40 -12.99
CA ALA A 485 -11.42 6.57 -11.96
C ALA A 485 -10.80 5.17 -11.93
N ALA A 486 -10.81 4.53 -10.77
CA ALA A 486 -10.50 3.11 -10.69
C ALA A 486 -11.43 2.30 -11.59
N ILE A 487 -10.93 1.17 -12.07
CA ILE A 487 -11.73 0.15 -12.74
C ILE A 487 -12.03 -0.93 -11.72
N ASP A 488 -13.31 -1.26 -11.63
CA ASP A 488 -13.75 -2.38 -10.83
C ASP A 488 -13.67 -3.67 -11.66
N PHE A 489 -12.87 -4.61 -11.17
CA PHE A 489 -12.97 -6.01 -11.57
C PHE A 489 -13.85 -6.75 -10.55
N GLY A 490 -15.02 -6.17 -10.25
CA GLY A 490 -16.07 -6.78 -9.45
C GLY A 490 -16.78 -7.93 -10.18
N PRO A 491 -17.67 -8.65 -9.50
CA PRO A 491 -18.42 -9.75 -10.12
C PRO A 491 -19.43 -9.28 -11.16
N GLU A 492 -19.84 -8.01 -11.15
CA GLU A 492 -20.73 -7.39 -12.12
C GLU A 492 -19.98 -6.92 -13.36
N ALA A 493 -20.62 -6.93 -14.53
CA ALA A 493 -20.08 -6.37 -15.76
C ALA A 493 -20.45 -4.89 -15.88
N GLU A 494 -19.80 -4.01 -15.12
CA GLU A 494 -20.01 -2.57 -15.24
C GLU A 494 -19.55 -2.07 -16.61
N GLY A 495 -20.51 -1.62 -17.42
CA GLY A 495 -20.26 -1.18 -18.80
C GLY A 495 -19.81 0.27 -18.91
N ASP A 496 -19.89 1.06 -17.84
CA ASP A 496 -19.63 2.49 -17.85
C ASP A 496 -18.34 2.84 -17.13
N ILE A 497 -17.47 3.61 -17.78
CA ILE A 497 -16.28 4.18 -17.14
C ILE A 497 -16.72 5.29 -16.19
N LEU A 498 -16.39 5.18 -14.90
CA LEU A 498 -16.69 6.18 -13.88
C LEU A 498 -16.04 7.54 -14.20
N LYS A 499 -16.61 8.63 -13.65
CA LYS A 499 -16.04 9.97 -13.84
C LYS A 499 -14.65 10.06 -13.24
N PRO A 500 -13.71 10.73 -13.93
CA PRO A 500 -12.38 10.94 -13.36
C PRO A 500 -12.44 11.76 -12.07
N GLU A 501 -11.55 11.43 -11.17
CA GLU A 501 -11.34 12.12 -9.92
C GLU A 501 -10.38 13.31 -10.07
N SER A 502 -10.54 14.34 -9.25
CA SER A 502 -9.60 15.46 -9.20
C SER A 502 -9.52 16.04 -7.79
N ALA A 503 -8.35 16.56 -7.43
CA ALA A 503 -8.14 17.22 -6.15
C ALA A 503 -7.22 18.44 -6.28
N ASP A 504 -7.55 19.46 -5.48
CA ASP A 504 -6.71 20.61 -5.21
C ASP A 504 -6.33 20.60 -3.75
N SER A 505 -5.04 20.67 -3.45
CA SER A 505 -4.55 20.67 -2.07
C SER A 505 -3.51 21.74 -1.82
N TRP A 506 -3.45 22.23 -0.59
CA TRP A 506 -2.33 23.00 -0.09
C TRP A 506 -1.90 22.47 1.27
N GLU A 507 -0.61 22.57 1.52
CA GLU A 507 0.03 22.19 2.77
C GLU A 507 0.97 23.30 3.22
N ALA A 508 1.13 23.47 4.55
CA ALA A 508 2.12 24.37 5.12
C ALA A 508 2.62 23.79 6.45
N GLY A 509 3.92 23.91 6.70
CA GLY A 509 4.50 23.25 7.87
C GLY A 509 5.86 23.79 8.29
N LEU A 510 6.39 23.11 9.30
CA LEU A 510 7.71 23.36 9.90
C LEU A 510 8.47 22.03 10.01
N LYS A 511 9.76 22.08 9.69
CA LYS A 511 10.71 20.98 9.91
C LYS A 511 11.85 21.48 10.80
N GLY A 512 12.22 20.72 11.80
CA GLY A 512 13.29 21.07 12.70
C GLY A 512 14.26 19.93 12.92
N HIS A 513 15.55 20.28 12.90
CA HIS A 513 16.67 19.40 13.24
C HIS A 513 17.43 20.08 14.36
N LEU A 514 17.36 19.56 15.58
CA LEU A 514 17.78 20.26 16.80
C LEU A 514 18.66 19.39 17.71
N GLY A 515 19.48 20.04 18.55
CA GLY A 515 20.29 19.39 19.55
C GLY A 515 21.42 18.54 18.98
N ASP A 516 22.14 19.05 17.99
CA ASP A 516 23.18 18.34 17.23
C ASP A 516 22.65 17.05 16.58
N GLY A 517 21.45 17.11 15.97
CA GLY A 517 20.81 15.98 15.29
C GLY A 517 20.20 14.93 16.20
N ARG A 518 19.91 15.28 17.45
CA ARG A 518 19.23 14.37 18.38
C ARG A 518 17.71 14.41 18.29
N PHE A 519 17.15 15.51 17.83
CA PHE A 519 15.71 15.71 17.75
C PHE A 519 15.31 16.22 16.37
N ASP A 520 14.65 15.38 15.62
CA ASP A 520 14.01 15.71 14.34
C ASP A 520 12.51 15.82 14.57
N PHE A 521 11.86 16.84 14.00
CA PHE A 521 10.41 16.93 14.00
C PHE A 521 9.87 17.54 12.71
N GLU A 522 8.66 17.13 12.35
CA GLU A 522 7.86 17.72 11.28
C GLU A 522 6.45 18.03 11.81
N LEU A 523 5.94 19.19 11.44
CA LEU A 523 4.57 19.63 11.71
C LEU A 523 3.98 20.15 10.42
N SER A 524 2.79 19.71 10.05
CA SER A 524 2.07 20.24 8.89
C SER A 524 0.59 20.49 9.18
N TYR A 525 0.01 21.42 8.42
CA TYR A 525 -1.41 21.61 8.26
C TYR A 525 -1.75 21.50 6.77
N PHE A 526 -2.80 20.76 6.44
CA PHE A 526 -3.25 20.55 5.07
C PHE A 526 -4.73 20.84 4.89
N HIS A 527 -5.10 21.16 3.64
CA HIS A 527 -6.47 21.28 3.18
C HIS A 527 -6.55 20.78 1.74
N MET A 528 -7.51 19.88 1.46
CA MET A 528 -7.76 19.33 0.14
C MET A 528 -9.25 19.37 -0.17
N ASN A 529 -9.60 19.83 -1.37
CA ASN A 529 -10.93 19.64 -1.97
C ASN A 529 -10.82 18.54 -3.02
N PHE A 530 -11.76 17.65 -3.01
CA PHE A 530 -11.80 16.46 -3.85
C PHE A 530 -13.14 16.38 -4.57
N ASP A 531 -13.13 16.06 -5.86
CA ASP A 531 -14.32 15.91 -6.69
C ASP A 531 -14.38 14.53 -7.33
N ASN A 532 -15.59 13.95 -7.35
CA ASN A 532 -15.92 12.66 -7.93
C ASN A 532 -15.17 11.48 -7.30
N LEU A 533 -14.95 11.49 -5.97
CA LEU A 533 -14.34 10.35 -5.27
C LEU A 533 -15.06 9.05 -5.62
N VAL A 534 -14.28 8.01 -5.93
CA VAL A 534 -14.79 6.66 -6.18
C VAL A 534 -14.81 5.90 -4.87
N ILE A 535 -15.95 5.34 -4.53
CA ILE A 535 -16.16 4.58 -3.29
C ILE A 535 -16.79 3.23 -3.57
N ALA A 536 -16.56 2.27 -2.67
CA ALA A 536 -17.26 1.00 -2.70
C ALA A 536 -18.74 1.17 -2.32
N GLU A 537 -19.62 0.53 -3.09
CA GLU A 537 -21.06 0.49 -2.89
C GLU A 537 -21.59 -0.93 -3.06
N ASN A 538 -22.76 -1.17 -2.50
CA ASN A 538 -23.51 -2.40 -2.76
C ASN A 538 -24.46 -2.14 -3.95
N ILE A 539 -24.26 -2.88 -5.01
CA ILE A 539 -25.10 -2.85 -6.22
C ILE A 539 -25.80 -4.21 -6.28
N ASP A 540 -27.11 -4.22 -6.01
CA ASP A 540 -27.99 -5.41 -6.05
C ASP A 540 -27.47 -6.64 -5.26
N GLY A 541 -26.72 -6.42 -4.17
CA GLY A 541 -26.18 -7.47 -3.30
C GLY A 541 -24.71 -7.79 -3.53
N LEU A 542 -24.14 -7.35 -4.64
CA LEU A 542 -22.79 -7.60 -5.06
C LEU A 542 -21.88 -6.35 -4.93
N PRO A 543 -20.56 -6.52 -4.84
CA PRO A 543 -19.64 -5.40 -4.82
C PRO A 543 -19.62 -4.59 -6.10
N GLY A 544 -19.58 -3.26 -5.99
CA GLY A 544 -19.43 -2.34 -7.11
C GLY A 544 -18.79 -1.02 -6.69
N LEU A 545 -18.50 -0.13 -7.65
CA LEU A 545 -17.95 1.19 -7.43
C LEU A 545 -18.90 2.29 -7.93
N ALA A 546 -18.90 3.43 -7.23
CA ALA A 546 -19.68 4.60 -7.62
C ALA A 546 -18.91 5.90 -7.37
N ASN A 547 -19.16 6.93 -8.20
CA ASN A 547 -18.68 8.27 -7.90
C ASN A 547 -19.56 8.94 -6.84
N THR A 548 -18.93 9.60 -5.86
CA THR A 548 -19.58 10.56 -4.97
C THR A 548 -19.64 11.96 -5.63
N GLY A 549 -20.10 12.95 -4.87
CA GLY A 549 -20.04 14.36 -5.27
C GLY A 549 -18.67 14.98 -5.01
N SER A 550 -18.59 15.86 -4.01
CA SER A 550 -17.34 16.49 -3.58
C SER A 550 -17.10 16.31 -2.09
N GLU A 551 -15.84 16.22 -1.72
CA GLU A 551 -15.35 16.03 -0.36
C GLU A 551 -14.33 17.09 0.02
N THR A 552 -14.20 17.34 1.34
CA THR A 552 -13.19 18.22 1.91
C THR A 552 -12.42 17.48 2.98
N PHE A 553 -11.10 17.53 2.88
CA PHE A 553 -10.16 16.97 3.84
C PHE A 553 -9.30 18.09 4.41
N LYS A 554 -9.19 18.16 5.73
CA LYS A 554 -8.32 19.11 6.41
C LYS A 554 -7.81 18.51 7.71
N GLY A 555 -6.61 18.90 8.11
CA GLY A 555 -6.02 18.39 9.31
C GLY A 555 -4.68 18.97 9.65
N ALA A 556 -4.13 18.48 10.76
CA ALA A 556 -2.77 18.79 11.19
C ALA A 556 -2.08 17.51 11.63
N GLU A 557 -0.82 17.38 11.28
CA GLU A 557 0.01 16.23 11.60
C GLU A 557 1.32 16.69 12.25
N ILE A 558 1.79 15.93 13.22
CA ILE A 558 3.08 16.14 13.86
C ILE A 558 3.77 14.81 14.06
N GLU A 559 5.05 14.74 13.73
CA GLU A 559 5.92 13.64 14.12
C GLU A 559 7.20 14.18 14.75
N GLY A 560 7.77 13.44 15.69
CA GLY A 560 9.02 13.74 16.34
C GLY A 560 9.82 12.47 16.59
N ASP A 561 11.11 12.58 16.37
CA ASP A 561 12.10 11.53 16.54
C ASP A 561 13.22 12.02 17.46
N TYR A 562 13.37 11.38 18.60
CA TYR A 562 14.35 11.77 19.60
C TYR A 562 15.33 10.64 19.91
N ARG A 563 16.61 10.88 19.67
CA ARG A 563 17.72 9.98 20.01
C ARG A 563 18.22 10.33 21.44
N LEU A 564 17.67 9.60 22.42
CA LEU A 564 18.07 9.78 23.82
C LEU A 564 19.53 9.37 24.04
N THR A 565 19.93 8.25 23.41
CA THR A 565 21.33 7.76 23.34
C THR A 565 21.58 7.21 21.92
N GLN A 566 22.79 6.73 21.65
CA GLN A 566 23.09 6.05 20.37
C GLN A 566 22.22 4.79 20.15
N ASP A 567 21.83 4.12 21.23
CA ASP A 567 21.08 2.87 21.21
C ASP A 567 19.58 3.06 21.51
N PHE A 568 19.14 4.21 22.05
CA PHE A 568 17.77 4.42 22.49
C PHE A 568 17.11 5.58 21.75
N ARG A 569 16.04 5.26 21.03
CA ARG A 569 15.27 6.18 20.20
C ARG A 569 13.81 6.19 20.61
N ILE A 570 13.21 7.37 20.62
CA ILE A 570 11.79 7.60 20.88
C ILE A 570 11.20 8.26 19.63
N ARG A 571 10.14 7.69 19.07
CA ARG A 571 9.38 8.29 18.00
C ARG A 571 7.93 8.48 18.42
N ALA A 572 7.39 9.67 18.24
CA ALA A 572 6.02 10.00 18.61
C ALA A 572 5.31 10.70 17.45
N THR A 573 4.06 10.34 17.20
CA THR A 573 3.25 10.94 16.15
C THR A 573 1.85 11.23 16.64
N TYR A 574 1.25 12.29 16.11
CA TYR A 574 -0.16 12.62 16.30
C TYR A 574 -0.72 13.27 15.05
N ALA A 575 -1.96 12.92 14.70
CA ALA A 575 -2.69 13.53 13.62
C ALA A 575 -4.13 13.84 14.02
N TYR A 576 -4.62 14.95 13.53
CA TYR A 576 -6.03 15.33 13.56
C TYR A 576 -6.54 15.47 12.13
N HIS A 577 -7.59 14.71 11.76
CA HIS A 577 -8.19 14.72 10.44
C HIS A 577 -9.68 15.04 10.51
N ASP A 578 -10.18 15.89 9.62
CA ASP A 578 -11.61 16.15 9.43
C ASP A 578 -11.95 15.99 7.94
N ALA A 579 -12.44 14.79 7.59
CA ALA A 579 -12.83 14.39 6.25
C ALA A 579 -14.36 14.37 6.16
N ARG A 580 -14.94 15.10 5.19
CA ARG A 580 -16.40 15.27 5.06
C ARG A 580 -16.85 15.28 3.62
N PHE A 581 -18.02 14.73 3.37
CA PHE A 581 -18.80 15.00 2.18
C PHE A 581 -19.18 16.49 2.16
N SER A 582 -18.83 17.20 1.10
CA SER A 582 -19.20 18.61 0.90
C SER A 582 -20.50 18.74 0.13
N ASP A 583 -20.66 17.92 -0.91
CA ASP A 583 -21.88 17.84 -1.72
C ASP A 583 -22.07 16.39 -2.20
N TYR A 584 -22.95 15.65 -1.51
CA TYR A 584 -23.25 14.27 -1.88
C TYR A 584 -24.67 13.86 -1.50
N GLU A 585 -25.42 13.34 -2.47
CA GLU A 585 -26.72 12.72 -2.31
C GLU A 585 -26.65 11.27 -2.80
N ARG A 586 -27.11 10.35 -1.97
CA ARG A 586 -27.17 8.92 -2.26
C ARG A 586 -28.63 8.47 -2.44
N LEU A 587 -28.87 7.67 -3.47
CA LEU A 587 -30.16 6.97 -3.62
C LEU A 587 -30.15 5.72 -2.72
N ARG A 588 -31.16 5.59 -1.85
CA ARG A 588 -31.33 4.38 -1.04
C ARG A 588 -32.07 3.30 -1.83
N PRO A 589 -31.96 2.01 -1.40
CA PRO A 589 -32.70 0.91 -2.02
C PRO A 589 -34.22 1.11 -2.04
N ASP A 590 -34.79 1.89 -1.12
CA ASP A 590 -36.22 2.24 -1.07
C ASP A 590 -36.61 3.37 -2.05
N GLY A 591 -35.68 3.86 -2.88
CA GLY A 591 -35.86 4.95 -3.82
C GLY A 591 -35.83 6.35 -3.19
N SER A 592 -35.59 6.49 -1.88
CA SER A 592 -35.48 7.80 -1.21
C SER A 592 -34.05 8.37 -1.36
N LEU A 593 -33.96 9.70 -1.50
CA LEU A 593 -32.67 10.41 -1.49
C LEU A 593 -32.19 10.63 -0.06
N GLN A 594 -30.96 10.30 0.20
CA GLN A 594 -30.26 10.59 1.45
C GLN A 594 -29.23 11.70 1.23
N GLN A 595 -29.42 12.85 1.89
CA GLN A 595 -28.44 13.93 1.89
C GLN A 595 -27.29 13.59 2.86
N LEU A 596 -26.08 13.57 2.36
CA LEU A 596 -24.86 13.26 3.10
C LEU A 596 -23.91 14.47 3.28
N SER A 597 -24.20 15.61 2.65
CA SER A 597 -23.40 16.83 2.79
C SER A 597 -23.19 17.22 4.25
N GLY A 598 -21.96 17.51 4.63
CA GLY A 598 -21.55 17.81 5.99
C GLY A 598 -21.29 16.58 6.87
N LYS A 599 -21.70 15.37 6.45
CA LYS A 599 -21.36 14.13 7.14
C LYS A 599 -19.88 13.83 7.00
N ARG A 600 -19.32 13.16 8.01
CA ARG A 600 -17.93 12.67 7.96
C ARG A 600 -17.86 11.38 7.14
N LEU A 601 -16.74 11.20 6.46
CA LEU A 601 -16.46 9.95 5.79
C LEU A 601 -16.42 8.81 6.82
N GLU A 602 -16.90 7.66 6.39
CA GLU A 602 -16.83 6.42 7.17
C GLU A 602 -15.37 5.96 7.34
N LEU A 603 -15.12 5.21 8.39
CA LEU A 603 -13.81 4.71 8.80
C LEU A 603 -12.67 5.75 8.84
N SER A 604 -13.01 7.04 8.85
CA SER A 604 -12.07 8.16 8.96
C SER A 604 -11.98 8.65 10.41
N PRO A 605 -10.99 8.16 11.22
CA PRO A 605 -10.80 8.59 12.59
C PRO A 605 -10.27 10.02 12.64
N GLN A 606 -10.83 10.87 13.55
CA GLN A 606 -10.34 12.25 13.70
C GLN A 606 -8.98 12.33 14.39
N ASN A 607 -8.66 11.37 15.23
CA ASN A 607 -7.44 11.42 16.02
C ASN A 607 -6.69 10.11 15.84
N LEU A 608 -5.44 10.21 15.45
CA LEU A 608 -4.48 9.13 15.38
C LEU A 608 -3.28 9.48 16.22
N GLY A 609 -2.65 8.50 16.87
CA GLY A 609 -1.44 8.71 17.63
C GLY A 609 -0.61 7.45 17.72
N ALA A 610 0.70 7.60 17.72
CA ALA A 610 1.61 6.49 17.93
C ALA A 610 2.81 6.90 18.78
N LEU A 611 3.35 5.93 19.54
CA LEU A 611 4.56 6.07 20.32
C LEU A 611 5.41 4.82 20.15
N GLY A 612 6.62 4.99 19.64
CA GLY A 612 7.65 3.96 19.50
C GLY A 612 8.80 4.17 20.46
N LEU A 613 9.19 3.12 21.16
CA LEU A 613 10.39 3.07 22.01
C LEU A 613 11.29 1.97 21.46
N LEU A 614 12.47 2.32 20.96
CA LEU A 614 13.40 1.40 20.33
C LEU A 614 14.73 1.40 21.10
N TYR A 615 15.16 0.23 21.56
CA TYR A 615 16.47 0.00 22.14
C TYR A 615 17.23 -0.99 21.27
N THR A 616 18.23 -0.51 20.53
CA THR A 616 18.88 -1.22 19.43
C THR A 616 20.42 -1.19 19.51
N PRO A 617 21.03 -1.71 20.58
CA PRO A 617 22.47 -1.79 20.67
C PRO A 617 23.04 -2.73 19.59
N THR A 618 24.31 -2.55 19.24
CA THR A 618 25.00 -3.38 18.24
C THR A 618 25.11 -4.84 18.67
N ALA A 619 25.16 -5.13 19.98
CA ALA A 619 25.21 -6.47 20.55
C ALA A 619 24.47 -6.54 21.89
N GLY A 620 24.09 -7.72 22.31
CA GLY A 620 23.35 -7.95 23.55
C GLY A 620 21.85 -7.82 23.41
N PHE A 621 21.18 -7.41 24.48
CA PHE A 621 19.74 -7.29 24.55
C PHE A 621 19.22 -6.12 23.73
N ASN A 622 18.18 -6.32 22.94
CA ASN A 622 17.45 -5.29 22.22
C ASN A 622 15.94 -5.40 22.50
N ALA A 623 15.21 -4.30 22.33
CA ALA A 623 13.77 -4.27 22.58
C ALA A 623 13.08 -3.20 21.73
N SER A 624 11.80 -3.43 21.43
CA SER A 624 10.92 -2.47 20.77
C SER A 624 9.53 -2.51 21.40
N ILE A 625 8.90 -1.34 21.54
CA ILE A 625 7.49 -1.21 21.91
C ILE A 625 6.88 -0.16 21.00
N VAL A 626 5.75 -0.48 20.38
CA VAL A 626 4.97 0.45 19.59
C VAL A 626 3.54 0.46 20.12
N TRP A 627 3.09 1.62 20.55
CA TRP A 627 1.72 1.88 20.97
C TRP A 627 1.01 2.70 19.91
N ASN A 628 -0.19 2.27 19.47
CA ASN A 628 -1.00 2.96 18.50
C ASN A 628 -2.39 3.25 19.08
N TYR A 629 -2.90 4.44 18.82
CA TYR A 629 -4.24 4.89 19.15
C TYR A 629 -4.99 5.29 17.90
N VAL A 630 -6.18 4.74 17.72
CA VAL A 630 -7.14 5.10 16.66
C VAL A 630 -8.42 5.61 17.31
N GLY A 631 -8.81 6.84 16.99
CA GLY A 631 -10.01 7.49 17.50
C GLY A 631 -11.31 6.82 17.07
N SER A 632 -12.42 7.25 17.67
CA SER A 632 -13.74 6.82 17.24
C SER A 632 -14.04 7.29 15.81
N ARG A 633 -14.78 6.48 15.08
CA ARG A 633 -15.11 6.69 13.67
C ARG A 633 -16.50 6.19 13.36
N TYR A 634 -17.10 6.71 12.30
CA TYR A 634 -18.39 6.22 11.84
C TYR A 634 -18.20 4.95 11.00
N LEU A 635 -19.15 4.05 11.10
CA LEU A 635 -19.26 2.82 10.32
C LEU A 635 -20.12 3.00 9.07
N ASN A 636 -20.83 4.12 8.93
CA ASN A 636 -21.69 4.36 7.80
C ASN A 636 -21.66 5.82 7.36
N LYS A 637 -21.90 6.05 6.07
CA LYS A 637 -21.96 7.36 5.43
C LYS A 637 -22.98 8.31 6.09
N GLY A 638 -24.08 7.75 6.64
CA GLY A 638 -25.11 8.51 7.36
C GLY A 638 -24.69 9.02 8.74
N ASN A 639 -23.55 8.61 9.27
CA ASN A 639 -23.01 8.94 10.59
C ASN A 639 -23.92 8.55 11.76
N THR A 640 -24.63 7.45 11.65
CA THR A 640 -25.48 6.91 12.71
C THR A 640 -24.81 5.77 13.48
N ALA A 641 -24.05 4.91 12.80
CA ALA A 641 -23.30 3.81 13.40
C ALA A 641 -21.89 4.26 13.79
N VAL A 642 -21.44 3.94 15.01
CA VAL A 642 -20.15 4.39 15.55
C VAL A 642 -19.31 3.21 16.02
N ALA A 643 -18.08 3.10 15.52
CA ALA A 643 -17.04 2.29 16.13
C ALA A 643 -16.28 3.13 17.19
N GLY A 644 -16.11 2.58 18.39
CA GLY A 644 -15.34 3.20 19.46
C GLY A 644 -13.85 3.32 19.12
N SER A 645 -13.14 4.17 19.87
CA SER A 645 -11.67 4.24 19.80
C SER A 645 -11.04 2.94 20.32
N TYR A 646 -9.85 2.61 19.80
CA TYR A 646 -9.07 1.48 20.28
C TYR A 646 -7.58 1.80 20.34
N THR A 647 -6.85 0.96 21.07
CA THR A 647 -5.39 0.98 21.11
C THR A 647 -4.83 -0.41 20.85
N THR A 648 -3.72 -0.47 20.12
CA THR A 648 -2.91 -1.68 19.98
C THR A 648 -1.52 -1.45 20.54
N VAL A 649 -0.89 -2.52 21.00
CA VAL A 649 0.51 -2.50 21.45
C VAL A 649 1.22 -3.66 20.77
N ASP A 650 2.30 -3.33 20.07
CA ASP A 650 3.24 -4.30 19.53
C ASP A 650 4.52 -4.23 20.37
N ALA A 651 5.06 -5.36 20.81
CA ALA A 651 6.24 -5.39 21.65
C ALA A 651 7.16 -6.54 21.24
N GLY A 652 8.46 -6.29 21.25
CA GLY A 652 9.47 -7.28 20.92
C GLY A 652 10.70 -7.19 21.79
N VAL A 653 11.32 -8.33 22.06
CA VAL A 653 12.58 -8.45 22.76
C VAL A 653 13.50 -9.39 22.02
N GLY A 654 14.78 -9.08 21.99
CA GLY A 654 15.77 -9.88 21.30
C GLY A 654 17.13 -9.86 21.96
N TYR A 655 18.00 -10.73 21.47
CA TYR A 655 19.40 -10.80 21.88
C TYR A 655 20.31 -11.05 20.71
N ARG A 656 21.31 -10.16 20.50
CA ARG A 656 22.33 -10.25 19.46
C ARG A 656 23.63 -10.79 20.05
N PHE A 657 24.18 -11.83 19.41
CA PHE A 657 25.46 -12.41 19.76
C PHE A 657 26.20 -12.86 18.51
N ASP A 658 27.43 -12.41 18.33
CA ASP A 658 28.19 -12.65 17.12
C ASP A 658 27.38 -12.25 15.87
N ARG A 659 27.09 -13.19 14.98
CA ARG A 659 26.31 -13.02 13.76
C ARG A 659 24.82 -13.38 13.90
N TRP A 660 24.41 -13.81 15.09
CA TRP A 660 23.04 -14.28 15.35
C TRP A 660 22.23 -13.23 16.08
N GLU A 661 20.96 -13.19 15.76
CA GLU A 661 19.91 -12.53 16.55
C GLU A 661 18.76 -13.48 16.76
N VAL A 662 18.29 -13.56 18.00
CA VAL A 662 17.04 -14.26 18.34
C VAL A 662 16.07 -13.24 18.93
N ARG A 663 14.79 -13.28 18.51
CA ARG A 663 13.76 -12.34 18.96
C ARG A 663 12.47 -13.08 19.27
N LEU A 664 11.69 -12.49 20.16
CA LEU A 664 10.29 -12.83 20.42
C LEU A 664 9.49 -11.53 20.28
N ASP A 665 8.55 -11.51 19.36
CA ASP A 665 7.68 -10.38 19.08
C ASP A 665 6.22 -10.76 19.31
N CYS A 666 5.42 -9.83 19.82
CA CYS A 666 3.99 -9.95 19.98
C CYS A 666 3.31 -8.74 19.31
N TYR A 667 2.48 -8.99 18.32
CA TYR A 667 1.68 -7.98 17.64
C TYR A 667 0.26 -7.97 18.22
N ASN A 668 -0.33 -6.78 18.35
CA ASN A 668 -1.63 -6.58 18.98
C ASN A 668 -1.75 -7.27 20.34
N LEU A 669 -0.80 -6.98 21.25
CA LEU A 669 -0.75 -7.55 22.61
C LEU A 669 -2.06 -7.32 23.39
N SER A 670 -2.78 -6.22 23.11
CA SER A 670 -4.09 -5.90 23.66
C SER A 670 -5.24 -6.77 23.12
N ASN A 671 -4.98 -7.64 22.15
CA ASN A 671 -5.93 -8.56 21.51
C ASN A 671 -7.22 -7.87 21.02
N ARG A 672 -7.08 -6.68 20.44
CA ARG A 672 -8.23 -5.91 19.90
C ARG A 672 -8.81 -6.59 18.66
N ARG A 673 -10.13 -6.48 18.50
CA ARG A 673 -10.92 -7.07 17.41
C ARG A 673 -11.92 -6.05 16.82
N ASP A 674 -11.56 -4.78 16.86
CA ASP A 674 -12.42 -3.69 16.37
C ASP A 674 -12.62 -3.78 14.85
N PRO A 675 -13.78 -3.30 14.32
CA PRO A 675 -13.97 -3.15 12.89
C PRO A 675 -13.01 -2.08 12.35
N VAL A 676 -12.31 -2.38 11.26
CA VAL A 676 -11.19 -1.54 10.80
C VAL A 676 -11.18 -1.25 9.30
N ALA A 677 -11.85 -2.06 8.49
CA ALA A 677 -11.99 -1.84 7.07
C ALA A 677 -13.40 -2.21 6.61
N GLU A 678 -13.95 -1.50 5.65
CA GLU A 678 -15.14 -1.91 4.93
C GLU A 678 -14.84 -3.13 4.08
N SER A 679 -15.88 -3.90 3.80
CA SER A 679 -15.84 -4.89 2.74
C SER A 679 -16.07 -4.19 1.40
N GLU A 680 -16.02 -4.96 0.35
CA GLU A 680 -16.36 -4.55 -1.00
C GLU A 680 -17.83 -4.12 -1.15
N LEU A 681 -18.69 -4.49 -0.18
CA LEU A 681 -20.09 -4.02 -0.07
C LEU A 681 -20.22 -2.68 0.67
N GLY A 682 -19.13 -1.95 0.86
CA GLY A 682 -19.11 -0.65 1.51
C GLY A 682 -19.57 -0.69 2.97
N ASP A 683 -20.40 0.27 3.38
CA ASP A 683 -20.82 0.47 4.77
C ASP A 683 -21.82 -0.58 5.32
N ALA A 684 -22.02 -1.68 4.60
CA ALA A 684 -22.87 -2.79 5.03
C ALA A 684 -22.13 -3.84 5.87
N GLN A 685 -20.85 -4.09 5.59
CA GLN A 685 -20.06 -5.15 6.23
C GLN A 685 -18.61 -4.70 6.47
N PHE A 686 -17.95 -5.29 7.50
CA PHE A 686 -16.66 -4.84 7.97
C PHE A 686 -15.71 -5.99 8.29
N TYR A 687 -14.45 -5.83 7.91
CA TYR A 687 -13.36 -6.67 8.41
C TYR A 687 -12.87 -6.17 9.77
N ARG A 688 -12.43 -7.11 10.61
CA ARG A 688 -11.96 -6.83 11.97
C ARG A 688 -10.44 -6.97 12.09
N LEU A 689 -9.87 -6.29 13.08
CA LEU A 689 -8.47 -6.51 13.48
C LEU A 689 -8.21 -8.00 13.73
N SER A 690 -7.09 -8.49 13.23
CA SER A 690 -6.54 -9.78 13.64
C SER A 690 -6.15 -9.73 15.12
N GLY A 691 -6.44 -10.78 15.87
CA GLY A 691 -6.05 -10.89 17.27
C GLY A 691 -4.54 -11.00 17.45
N SER A 692 -4.12 -11.05 18.72
CA SER A 692 -2.71 -11.12 19.08
C SER A 692 -1.99 -12.27 18.36
N THR A 693 -0.78 -11.98 17.86
CA THR A 693 0.10 -12.94 17.21
C THR A 693 1.47 -12.89 17.89
N VAL A 694 2.03 -14.03 18.24
CA VAL A 694 3.38 -14.14 18.80
C VAL A 694 4.28 -14.81 17.77
N LEU A 695 5.47 -14.23 17.55
CA LEU A 695 6.43 -14.70 16.57
C LEU A 695 7.81 -14.80 17.20
N ALA A 696 8.43 -15.97 17.16
CA ALA A 696 9.82 -16.19 17.51
C ALA A 696 10.66 -16.23 16.24
N THR A 697 11.71 -15.41 16.17
CA THR A 697 12.57 -15.26 14.97
C THR A 697 14.02 -15.53 15.34
N ALA A 698 14.69 -16.33 14.53
CA ALA A 698 16.14 -16.46 14.52
C ALA A 698 16.70 -15.89 13.20
N ARG A 699 17.68 -15.02 13.28
CA ARG A 699 18.33 -14.40 12.12
C ARG A 699 19.84 -14.59 12.20
N ILE A 700 20.49 -14.85 11.07
CA ILE A 700 21.95 -14.90 10.94
C ILE A 700 22.41 -13.96 9.84
N ALA A 701 23.48 -13.21 10.08
CA ALA A 701 24.25 -12.47 9.08
C ALA A 701 25.49 -13.28 8.67
N PHE A 702 25.86 -13.33 7.38
CA PHE A 702 26.98 -14.15 6.90
C PHE A 702 27.77 -13.50 5.76
#